data_c2934ec796a6f409c955000baa4e19bb
#
_entry.id   c2934ec796a6f409c955000baa4e19bb
#
_cell.length_a   1.000
_cell.length_b   1.000
_cell.length_c   1.000
_cell.angle_alpha   90.00
_cell.angle_beta   90.00
_cell.angle_gamma   90.00
#
_symmetry.space_group_name_H-M   'P 1'
#
loop_
_entity.id
_entity.type
_entity.pdbx_description
1 polymer ?
#
loop_
_entity_poly.entity_id
_entity_poly.type
_entity_poly.pdbx_seq_one_letter_code
_entity_poly.pdbx_strand_id
1 'polypeptide(L)'
;MTASTERRPARHGRAWRARAIVGVAALALSASAGVVTANAEDGAADDAGTGPIVPVDEQVWEDQAEMTWDDYQQVRPDAWNQDTTSQGSESQYRTAVILLEYTDQPFLISQEPESHAFGNPLPPWKPVPQSELNQWFYDYYAVPNEFNQGQTLHGYWMETSHGRIGVTVEVFGPYQLPGKLHEYGAQSNAPVTGPNSICPAGDSCNKNVRADGANLWHADIGCESGLCGFDNGFYVTAGHDETSTWQEFGEMMFRTPADVTPEFGPPGATEGPVLNAAGNPIPNAVPTRYVPWTSWQSAANHWPNAGGGTSTQAENSGLSVFAHEFSHLRGLPDNYNNPFDPGTGRAGTGYWEMMSRGSFNGPGGTHNRWQVPNAGGSALGPHHTLYFKTTGQGRLGVVKAEEFVSLTRAGLAQDGVAVTALKGREYIPDGDMVGLSVSLDSPFVPGTCQARTNDPFFCTPSSTAWNQFNLEVVERVGNDSFIAGHGVLIGQSRNSGSPRAWLVDANPNDIGRIDFYRPGNATEEGGEPVPVVKGDPRQLDDATFHAGTGSGSEYEYLDAPNKLHFYVLDTYRDDEGELFYDVAVRNTDAAGPYERGAALGDAATYAVGDSTALVNLPLTNTGQAGEGIYGSDVYRISSTVDGEGWDVTLPYEITAAEAGATVPVWAYATAGADASETATLTVTATSETDPDATVTVEVELKSASVDVAYDNARGLLADYRAGGFLTQGEHQRLKAQLDIADRASGRGAERALERFATMSEDVAGTGARTLVSAALVSLAAELPTD
;
A
#
# COMPACT_ATOMS: atom_id res chain seq x y z
N MET A 1 -33.88 -6.78 27.10
CA MET A 1 -34.66 -5.60 27.53
C MET A 1 -33.75 -4.40 27.41
N THR A 2 -34.14 -3.43 26.60
CA THR A 2 -33.61 -2.09 26.38
C THR A 2 -32.18 -1.99 25.76
N ALA A 3 -32.18 -1.91 24.45
CA ALA A 3 -31.10 -1.32 23.66
C ALA A 3 -31.08 0.20 23.89
N SER A 4 -29.92 0.77 24.13
CA SER A 4 -29.68 2.21 24.02
C SER A 4 -28.73 2.43 22.84
N THR A 5 -29.27 3.03 21.81
CA THR A 5 -28.52 3.58 20.67
C THR A 5 -27.86 4.87 21.13
N GLU A 6 -26.54 4.88 21.23
CA GLU A 6 -25.78 6.11 21.32
C GLU A 6 -25.23 6.49 19.93
N ARG A 7 -25.62 7.67 19.48
CA ARG A 7 -25.11 8.33 18.28
C ARG A 7 -23.67 8.80 18.55
N ARG A 8 -22.76 8.51 17.64
CA ARG A 8 -21.40 9.09 17.63
C ARG A 8 -21.47 10.58 17.32
N PRO A 9 -20.79 11.43 18.05
CA PRO A 9 -20.62 12.83 17.69
C PRO A 9 -19.48 13.04 16.68
N ALA A 10 -19.64 14.08 15.87
CA ALA A 10 -18.70 14.52 14.85
C ALA A 10 -17.28 14.77 15.39
N ARG A 11 -16.30 14.37 14.61
CA ARG A 11 -14.86 14.55 14.86
C ARG A 11 -14.52 16.05 14.89
N HIS A 12 -14.06 16.54 16.04
CA HIS A 12 -13.25 17.75 16.10
C HIS A 12 -11.80 17.32 16.29
N GLY A 13 -10.96 17.68 15.33
CA GLY A 13 -9.53 17.44 15.37
C GLY A 13 -8.90 17.99 16.67
N ARG A 14 -8.21 17.15 17.40
CA ARG A 14 -7.28 17.52 18.45
C ARG A 14 -5.87 17.14 17.98
N ALA A 15 -5.11 18.17 17.64
CA ALA A 15 -3.69 18.05 17.47
C ALA A 15 -3.05 17.54 18.77
N TRP A 16 -2.48 16.35 18.73
CA TRP A 16 -1.63 15.86 19.79
C TRP A 16 -0.19 16.29 19.49
N ARG A 17 0.32 17.14 20.35
CA ARG A 17 1.74 17.50 20.35
C ARG A 17 2.53 16.30 20.90
N ALA A 18 3.33 15.69 20.07
CA ALA A 18 4.42 14.85 20.52
C ALA A 18 5.35 15.69 21.41
N ARG A 19 5.49 15.32 22.66
CA ARG A 19 6.53 15.86 23.53
C ARG A 19 7.76 14.95 23.37
N ALA A 20 8.65 15.37 22.50
CA ALA A 20 10.03 14.92 22.62
C ALA A 20 10.59 15.61 23.88
N ILE A 21 10.91 14.81 24.88
CA ILE A 21 11.68 15.29 26.04
C ILE A 21 13.15 15.15 25.66
N VAL A 22 13.69 16.22 25.10
CA VAL A 22 15.15 16.41 25.07
C VAL A 22 15.47 17.36 26.19
N GLY A 23 16.02 16.85 27.25
CA GLY A 23 16.69 17.69 28.24
C GLY A 23 18.09 17.99 27.72
N VAL A 24 18.34 19.21 27.26
CA VAL A 24 19.60 19.97 27.48
C VAL A 24 19.42 21.40 26.98
N ALA A 25 19.70 22.33 27.92
CA ALA A 25 20.13 23.72 27.79
C ALA A 25 19.35 24.67 26.84
N ALA A 26 18.65 25.57 27.50
CA ALA A 26 18.04 26.75 26.95
C ALA A 26 19.02 27.67 26.22
N LEU A 27 18.70 28.01 24.99
CA LEU A 27 18.95 29.32 24.41
C LEU A 27 17.66 29.79 23.75
N ALA A 28 17.10 30.84 24.33
CA ALA A 28 15.92 31.48 23.83
C ALA A 28 16.22 32.17 22.50
N LEU A 29 15.56 31.73 21.44
CA LEU A 29 15.27 32.55 20.28
C LEU A 29 13.79 32.38 19.94
N SER A 30 13.04 33.42 20.15
CA SER A 30 11.67 33.58 19.72
C SER A 30 11.66 33.59 18.17
N ALA A 31 11.28 32.50 17.56
CA ALA A 31 10.83 32.46 16.18
C ALA A 31 9.35 32.01 16.17
N SER A 32 8.50 32.88 15.69
CA SER A 32 7.13 32.56 15.36
C SER A 32 7.13 31.45 14.32
N ALA A 33 6.80 30.23 14.75
CA ALA A 33 6.53 29.14 13.84
C ALA A 33 5.20 29.46 13.11
N GLY A 34 5.31 29.98 11.91
CA GLY A 34 4.29 29.82 10.91
C GLY A 34 4.28 28.35 10.54
N VAL A 35 3.16 27.69 10.73
CA VAL A 35 2.88 26.40 10.14
C VAL A 35 2.85 26.63 8.63
N VAL A 36 3.94 26.31 7.94
CA VAL A 36 3.90 26.12 6.51
C VAL A 36 3.36 24.71 6.33
N THR A 37 2.06 24.60 6.13
CA THR A 37 1.51 23.45 5.42
C THR A 37 2.23 23.42 4.08
N ALA A 38 2.98 22.35 3.80
CA ALA A 38 3.40 22.06 2.45
C ALA A 38 2.09 21.87 1.66
N ASN A 39 1.75 22.86 0.87
CA ASN A 39 0.85 22.64 -0.22
C ASN A 39 1.56 21.65 -1.14
N ALA A 40 1.13 20.37 -1.16
CA ALA A 40 0.81 19.82 -2.44
C ALA A 40 0.10 20.96 -3.18
N GLU A 41 0.46 21.30 -4.39
CA GLU A 41 -0.40 22.15 -5.17
C GLU A 41 -1.79 21.56 -4.94
N ASP A 42 -2.56 22.28 -4.14
CA ASP A 42 -3.98 22.16 -4.14
C ASP A 42 -4.37 22.31 -5.62
N GLY A 43 -4.49 21.21 -6.32
CA GLY A 43 -5.62 21.06 -7.18
C GLY A 43 -6.74 21.34 -6.21
N ALA A 44 -7.21 22.59 -6.20
CA ALA A 44 -8.11 23.12 -5.24
C ALA A 44 -9.04 22.01 -4.74
N ALA A 45 -8.96 21.66 -3.44
CA ALA A 45 -10.18 21.44 -2.72
C ALA A 45 -10.90 22.78 -2.74
N ASP A 46 -11.29 23.20 -3.91
CA ASP A 46 -12.45 24.04 -4.06
C ASP A 46 -13.54 23.27 -3.33
N ASP A 47 -14.06 23.91 -2.30
CA ASP A 47 -15.32 23.68 -1.67
C ASP A 47 -16.05 22.57 -2.43
N ALA A 48 -16.11 21.32 -1.89
CA ALA A 48 -16.71 20.21 -2.58
C ALA A 48 -18.13 20.63 -2.92
N GLY A 49 -18.24 21.38 -3.99
CA GLY A 49 -19.48 21.84 -4.53
C GLY A 49 -20.23 20.57 -4.86
N THR A 50 -21.46 20.47 -4.43
CA THR A 50 -22.45 19.46 -4.71
C THR A 50 -22.69 19.34 -6.22
N GLY A 51 -21.59 19.11 -6.98
CA GLY A 51 -21.65 18.88 -8.41
C GLY A 51 -21.83 17.40 -8.71
N PRO A 52 -22.48 17.03 -9.82
CA PRO A 52 -22.69 15.64 -10.19
C PRO A 52 -21.42 14.98 -10.78
N ILE A 53 -20.35 15.72 -10.99
CA ILE A 53 -19.11 15.24 -11.62
C ILE A 53 -18.08 15.01 -10.53
N VAL A 54 -17.82 13.73 -10.23
CA VAL A 54 -16.84 13.28 -9.26
C VAL A 54 -15.99 12.16 -9.85
N PRO A 55 -14.77 11.96 -9.40
CA PRO A 55 -13.99 10.77 -9.76
C PRO A 55 -14.74 9.49 -9.36
N VAL A 56 -14.72 8.48 -10.19
CA VAL A 56 -15.36 7.18 -9.88
C VAL A 56 -14.55 6.35 -8.92
N ASP A 57 -13.24 6.56 -8.91
CA ASP A 57 -12.25 5.83 -8.14
C ASP A 57 -11.09 6.78 -7.82
N GLU A 58 -11.29 7.63 -6.81
CA GLU A 58 -10.31 8.64 -6.45
C GLU A 58 -9.06 8.00 -5.85
N GLN A 59 -7.89 8.38 -6.37
CA GLN A 59 -6.62 8.00 -5.77
C GLN A 59 -6.41 8.77 -4.47
N VAL A 60 -6.64 8.08 -3.35
CA VAL A 60 -6.33 8.60 -2.02
C VAL A 60 -5.15 7.81 -1.48
N TRP A 61 -3.99 8.45 -1.39
CA TRP A 61 -2.83 7.87 -0.73
C TRP A 61 -2.49 8.63 0.55
N GLU A 62 -1.90 7.94 1.53
CA GLU A 62 -1.54 8.49 2.82
C GLU A 62 -0.11 8.08 3.19
N ASP A 63 0.66 9.04 3.71
CA ASP A 63 1.99 8.76 4.24
C ASP A 63 1.89 7.95 5.52
N GLN A 64 2.58 6.81 5.58
CA GLN A 64 2.63 5.97 6.78
C GLN A 64 3.08 6.72 8.03
N ALA A 65 3.88 7.80 7.87
CA ALA A 65 4.30 8.65 8.97
C ALA A 65 3.14 9.35 9.68
N GLU A 66 2.00 9.52 9.01
CA GLU A 66 0.79 10.14 9.54
C GLU A 66 -0.23 9.10 10.05
N MET A 67 -0.06 7.82 9.70
CA MET A 67 -0.96 6.74 10.12
C MET A 67 -0.83 6.39 11.60
N THR A 68 -1.91 5.91 12.17
CA THR A 68 -2.05 5.45 13.55
C THR A 68 -2.75 4.10 13.60
N TRP A 69 -2.84 3.44 14.75
CA TRP A 69 -3.65 2.22 14.88
C TRP A 69 -5.17 2.44 14.69
N ASP A 70 -5.64 3.69 14.67
CA ASP A 70 -7.03 3.99 14.30
C ASP A 70 -7.30 3.74 12.80
N ASP A 71 -6.24 3.65 11.98
CA ASP A 71 -6.29 3.37 10.54
C ASP A 71 -6.27 1.87 10.22
N TYR A 72 -5.99 1.02 11.23
CA TYR A 72 -6.09 -0.43 11.05
C TYR A 72 -7.53 -0.86 10.83
N GLN A 73 -7.76 -1.63 9.78
CA GLN A 73 -9.05 -2.21 9.44
C GLN A 73 -8.94 -3.74 9.39
N GLN A 74 -9.81 -4.43 10.08
CA GLN A 74 -9.84 -5.88 10.09
C GLN A 74 -10.52 -6.41 8.83
N VAL A 75 -9.91 -7.39 8.16
CA VAL A 75 -10.49 -8.01 6.95
C VAL A 75 -11.87 -8.62 7.24
N ARG A 76 -12.00 -9.34 8.36
CA ARG A 76 -13.24 -9.98 8.78
C ARG A 76 -13.41 -9.91 10.29
N PRO A 77 -14.64 -10.02 10.83
CA PRO A 77 -14.88 -10.02 12.27
C PRO A 77 -14.18 -11.16 13.03
N ASP A 78 -13.91 -12.27 12.35
CA ASP A 78 -13.24 -13.50 12.84
C ASP A 78 -11.81 -13.62 12.29
N ALA A 79 -11.11 -12.48 12.20
CA ALA A 79 -9.77 -12.41 11.64
C ALA A 79 -8.79 -13.42 12.24
N TRP A 80 -7.83 -13.82 11.44
CA TRP A 80 -6.81 -14.82 11.72
C TRP A 80 -6.01 -14.56 12.99
N ASN A 81 -5.68 -13.31 13.28
CA ASN A 81 -4.92 -12.92 14.46
C ASN A 81 -5.68 -13.14 15.78
N GLN A 82 -6.98 -13.34 15.75
CA GLN A 82 -7.80 -13.64 16.93
C GLN A 82 -7.95 -15.13 17.19
N ASP A 83 -7.74 -15.98 16.18
CA ASP A 83 -7.77 -17.44 16.30
C ASP A 83 -6.37 -18.04 16.20
N THR A 84 -5.64 -17.98 17.31
CA THR A 84 -4.28 -18.55 17.41
C THR A 84 -4.28 -20.07 17.56
N THR A 85 -5.46 -20.71 17.63
CA THR A 85 -5.61 -22.17 17.77
C THR A 85 -5.85 -22.88 16.44
N SER A 86 -6.23 -22.15 15.40
CA SER A 86 -6.40 -22.71 14.06
C SER A 86 -5.04 -23.20 13.52
N GLN A 87 -5.08 -24.09 12.55
CA GLN A 87 -3.86 -24.60 11.91
C GLN A 87 -3.90 -24.26 10.43
N GLY A 88 -2.72 -23.99 9.86
CA GLY A 88 -2.61 -23.85 8.43
C GLY A 88 -3.05 -25.14 7.72
N SER A 89 -3.90 -24.98 6.70
CA SER A 89 -4.49 -26.13 5.99
C SER A 89 -3.47 -26.95 5.19
N GLU A 90 -2.30 -26.38 4.89
CA GLU A 90 -1.25 -27.03 4.12
C GLU A 90 0.05 -27.21 4.92
N SER A 91 0.37 -26.28 5.79
CA SER A 91 1.63 -26.27 6.53
C SER A 91 1.46 -25.66 7.92
N GLN A 92 2.09 -26.30 8.91
CA GLN A 92 2.16 -25.77 10.26
C GLN A 92 3.63 -25.76 10.68
N TYR A 93 4.17 -24.57 10.96
CA TYR A 93 5.57 -24.37 11.35
C TYR A 93 5.69 -24.20 12.84
N ARG A 94 6.63 -24.91 13.46
CA ARG A 94 7.03 -24.73 14.86
C ARG A 94 8.28 -23.87 14.90
N THR A 95 8.17 -22.72 15.54
CA THR A 95 9.23 -21.71 15.62
C THR A 95 9.79 -21.64 17.05
N ALA A 96 11.10 -21.82 17.19
CA ALA A 96 11.79 -21.53 18.45
C ALA A 96 12.20 -20.06 18.49
N VAL A 97 11.83 -19.34 19.56
CA VAL A 97 12.33 -17.99 19.86
C VAL A 97 13.29 -18.09 21.04
N ILE A 98 14.55 -17.75 20.83
CA ILE A 98 15.63 -17.88 21.78
C ILE A 98 16.07 -16.50 22.25
N LEU A 99 15.73 -16.14 23.48
CA LEU A 99 16.02 -14.84 24.06
C LEU A 99 17.46 -14.77 24.55
N LEU A 100 18.20 -13.74 24.15
CA LEU A 100 19.62 -13.57 24.43
C LEU A 100 19.91 -12.19 25.01
N GLU A 101 20.59 -12.14 26.14
CA GLU A 101 21.10 -10.91 26.77
C GLU A 101 22.63 -10.85 26.71
N TYR A 102 23.15 -9.63 26.64
CA TYR A 102 24.61 -9.41 26.77
C TYR A 102 24.97 -9.10 28.20
N THR A 103 26.25 -9.22 28.55
CA THR A 103 26.72 -8.93 29.94
C THR A 103 26.51 -7.46 30.34
N ASP A 104 26.41 -6.56 29.40
CA ASP A 104 26.22 -5.12 29.59
C ASP A 104 24.87 -4.58 29.01
N GLN A 105 24.08 -5.43 28.36
CA GLN A 105 22.79 -5.07 27.83
C GLN A 105 21.73 -6.14 28.11
N PRO A 106 20.96 -5.99 29.19
CA PRO A 106 19.73 -6.77 29.43
C PRO A 106 18.60 -6.28 28.50
N PHE A 107 17.51 -7.05 28.41
CA PHE A 107 16.32 -6.63 27.63
C PHE A 107 15.80 -5.28 28.12
N LEU A 108 15.53 -4.37 27.18
CA LEU A 108 15.03 -3.02 27.48
C LEU A 108 13.68 -3.07 28.19
N ILE A 109 12.83 -4.02 27.81
CA ILE A 109 11.52 -4.25 28.43
C ILE A 109 11.62 -4.57 29.92
N SER A 110 12.78 -5.04 30.41
CA SER A 110 13.03 -5.33 31.85
C SER A 110 13.63 -4.15 32.60
N GLN A 111 13.91 -3.04 31.94
CA GLN A 111 14.58 -1.89 32.53
C GLN A 111 13.61 -0.73 32.78
N GLU A 112 14.03 0.21 33.64
CA GLU A 112 13.26 1.43 33.85
C GLU A 112 13.13 2.22 32.57
N PRO A 113 11.97 2.89 32.32
CA PRO A 113 11.78 3.78 31.20
C PRO A 113 12.92 4.79 31.05
N GLU A 114 13.27 5.12 29.80
CA GLU A 114 14.30 6.11 29.46
C GLU A 114 15.73 5.76 29.93
N SER A 115 15.98 4.50 30.29
CA SER A 115 17.31 4.04 30.69
C SER A 115 18.27 3.79 29.52
N HIS A 116 17.77 3.82 28.27
CA HIS A 116 18.56 3.64 27.05
C HIS A 116 18.58 4.92 26.20
N ALA A 117 19.65 5.13 25.45
CA ALA A 117 19.85 6.35 24.64
C ALA A 117 18.75 6.60 23.58
N PHE A 118 18.16 5.54 23.02
CA PHE A 118 17.06 5.61 22.09
C PHE A 118 15.68 5.61 22.77
N GLY A 119 15.63 5.72 24.08
CA GLY A 119 14.43 5.44 24.83
C GLY A 119 14.17 3.93 24.94
N ASN A 120 13.29 3.57 25.79
CA ASN A 120 12.80 2.23 26.00
C ASN A 120 11.36 2.29 26.45
N PRO A 121 10.77 1.21 26.89
CA PRO A 121 9.34 0.96 26.80
C PRO A 121 8.41 2.16 26.86
N LEU A 122 7.41 2.15 26.00
CA LEU A 122 6.39 3.21 25.93
C LEU A 122 5.60 3.31 27.24
N PRO A 123 5.30 4.53 27.77
CA PRO A 123 4.42 4.68 28.92
C PRO A 123 3.00 4.14 28.63
N PRO A 124 2.30 3.59 29.61
CA PRO A 124 2.58 3.51 31.05
C PRO A 124 3.34 2.24 31.49
N TRP A 125 4.42 1.96 30.88
CA TRP A 125 5.17 0.72 31.02
C TRP A 125 5.73 0.49 32.43
N LYS A 126 5.80 -0.77 32.86
CA LYS A 126 6.53 -1.20 34.03
C LYS A 126 7.55 -2.24 33.62
N PRO A 127 8.76 -2.22 34.14
CA PRO A 127 9.76 -3.24 33.85
C PRO A 127 9.22 -4.65 34.03
N VAL A 128 9.41 -5.50 33.04
CA VAL A 128 9.05 -6.92 33.10
C VAL A 128 10.11 -7.65 33.92
N PRO A 129 9.73 -8.37 35.00
CA PRO A 129 10.71 -9.16 35.77
C PRO A 129 11.42 -10.18 34.87
N GLN A 130 12.71 -10.40 35.11
CA GLN A 130 13.53 -11.36 34.37
C GLN A 130 12.89 -12.76 34.30
N SER A 131 12.23 -13.19 35.37
CA SER A 131 11.53 -14.48 35.42
C SER A 131 10.25 -14.56 34.55
N GLU A 132 9.77 -13.43 34.04
CA GLU A 132 8.55 -13.32 33.28
C GLU A 132 8.82 -12.99 31.79
N LEU A 133 10.06 -12.69 31.39
CA LEU A 133 10.43 -12.32 30.03
C LEU A 133 10.03 -13.39 29.01
N ASN A 134 10.24 -14.65 29.32
CA ASN A 134 9.86 -15.75 28.43
C ASN A 134 8.36 -15.73 28.11
N GLN A 135 7.50 -15.60 29.13
CA GLN A 135 6.04 -15.53 28.95
C GLN A 135 5.65 -14.24 28.23
N TRP A 136 6.28 -13.12 28.57
CA TRP A 136 5.98 -11.84 27.94
C TRP A 136 6.26 -11.86 26.43
N PHE A 137 7.41 -12.40 26.00
CA PHE A 137 7.71 -12.53 24.56
C PHE A 137 6.82 -13.57 23.87
N TYR A 138 6.42 -14.65 24.57
CA TYR A 138 5.42 -15.54 24.03
C TYR A 138 4.10 -14.82 23.78
N ASP A 139 3.62 -14.04 24.73
CA ASP A 139 2.39 -13.26 24.59
C ASP A 139 2.51 -12.23 23.47
N TYR A 140 3.66 -11.56 23.34
CA TYR A 140 3.90 -10.56 22.28
C TYR A 140 3.85 -11.17 20.87
N TYR A 141 4.38 -12.36 20.66
CA TYR A 141 4.41 -12.98 19.32
C TYR A 141 3.20 -13.85 19.01
N ALA A 142 2.54 -14.43 20.00
CA ALA A 142 1.59 -15.50 19.81
C ALA A 142 0.19 -15.23 20.36
N VAL A 143 -0.01 -14.22 21.22
CA VAL A 143 -1.30 -13.95 21.86
C VAL A 143 -1.75 -12.52 21.55
N PRO A 144 -2.94 -12.31 20.96
CA PRO A 144 -3.44 -10.96 20.74
C PRO A 144 -3.57 -10.17 22.05
N ASN A 145 -2.93 -9.01 22.13
CA ASN A 145 -2.92 -8.17 23.33
C ASN A 145 -2.69 -6.69 23.00
N GLU A 146 -2.67 -5.82 24.01
CA GLU A 146 -2.48 -4.38 23.85
C GLU A 146 -1.07 -3.99 23.34
N PHE A 147 -0.05 -4.80 23.56
CA PHE A 147 1.33 -4.48 23.16
C PHE A 147 1.61 -4.78 21.69
N ASN A 148 0.95 -5.81 21.16
CA ASN A 148 1.02 -6.16 19.75
C ASN A 148 -0.21 -5.67 18.95
N GLN A 149 -1.09 -4.87 19.57
CA GLN A 149 -2.30 -4.33 18.94
C GLN A 149 -3.22 -5.42 18.35
N GLY A 150 -3.24 -6.59 18.99
CA GLY A 150 -3.99 -7.74 18.50
C GLY A 150 -3.31 -8.53 17.38
N GLN A 151 -2.12 -8.14 16.93
CA GLN A 151 -1.41 -8.79 15.85
C GLN A 151 -0.53 -9.93 16.36
N THR A 152 -0.45 -11.02 15.62
CA THR A 152 0.40 -12.16 15.94
C THR A 152 1.14 -12.68 14.71
N LEU A 153 2.24 -13.38 14.93
CA LEU A 153 2.97 -14.02 13.83
C LEU A 153 2.11 -15.09 13.11
N HIS A 154 1.29 -15.80 13.88
CA HIS A 154 0.33 -16.75 13.32
C HIS A 154 -0.72 -16.05 12.45
N GLY A 155 -1.30 -14.95 12.96
CA GLY A 155 -2.32 -14.16 12.25
C GLY A 155 -1.80 -13.65 10.91
N TYR A 156 -0.61 -13.07 10.90
CA TYR A 156 0.02 -12.62 9.64
C TYR A 156 0.10 -13.73 8.59
N TRP A 157 0.60 -14.93 8.99
CA TRP A 157 0.79 -16.03 8.05
C TRP A 157 -0.52 -16.66 7.61
N MET A 158 -1.49 -16.77 8.50
CA MET A 158 -2.83 -17.25 8.14
C MET A 158 -3.50 -16.34 7.11
N GLU A 159 -3.45 -15.02 7.33
CA GLU A 159 -4.04 -14.05 6.41
C GLU A 159 -3.31 -14.03 5.06
N THR A 160 -2.00 -13.78 5.03
CA THR A 160 -1.25 -13.65 3.76
C THR A 160 -1.25 -14.94 2.92
N SER A 161 -1.52 -16.09 3.54
CA SER A 161 -1.60 -17.40 2.87
C SER A 161 -3.04 -17.89 2.64
N HIS A 162 -4.04 -17.10 2.93
CA HIS A 162 -5.44 -17.50 2.85
C HIS A 162 -5.72 -18.79 3.64
N GLY A 163 -5.25 -18.84 4.89
CA GLY A 163 -5.43 -19.96 5.80
C GLY A 163 -4.54 -21.19 5.55
N ARG A 164 -3.50 -21.09 4.69
CA ARG A 164 -2.68 -22.26 4.31
C ARG A 164 -1.46 -22.47 5.18
N ILE A 165 -0.88 -21.42 5.74
CA ILE A 165 0.31 -21.48 6.57
C ILE A 165 -0.03 -21.04 7.99
N GLY A 166 0.16 -21.93 8.96
CA GLY A 166 0.09 -21.62 10.37
C GLY A 166 1.48 -21.61 11.01
N VAL A 167 1.64 -20.84 12.10
CA VAL A 167 2.89 -20.74 12.85
C VAL A 167 2.59 -20.87 14.33
N THR A 168 3.35 -21.73 15.02
CA THR A 168 3.38 -21.80 16.49
C THR A 168 4.74 -21.39 17.00
N VAL A 169 4.75 -20.75 18.15
CA VAL A 169 5.95 -20.18 18.78
C VAL A 169 6.19 -20.87 20.12
N GLU A 170 7.44 -21.23 20.39
CA GLU A 170 7.91 -21.61 21.73
C GLU A 170 9.09 -20.71 22.09
N VAL A 171 9.07 -20.12 23.28
CA VAL A 171 10.07 -19.14 23.72
C VAL A 171 10.98 -19.73 24.77
N PHE A 172 12.28 -19.52 24.64
CA PHE A 172 13.35 -20.05 25.49
C PHE A 172 14.25 -18.95 26.04
N GLY A 173 14.80 -19.15 27.22
CA GLY A 173 15.66 -18.17 27.89
C GLY A 173 14.86 -17.24 28.82
N PRO A 174 15.36 -16.02 29.10
CA PRO A 174 16.56 -15.40 28.53
C PRO A 174 17.88 -16.05 28.94
N TYR A 175 18.80 -16.20 27.98
CA TYR A 175 20.14 -16.69 28.21
C TYR A 175 21.13 -15.55 28.17
N GLN A 176 22.04 -15.50 29.16
CA GLN A 176 23.11 -14.52 29.17
C GLN A 176 24.30 -15.00 28.33
N LEU A 177 24.59 -14.26 27.27
CA LEU A 177 25.77 -14.45 26.44
C LEU A 177 27.05 -14.15 27.22
N PRO A 178 28.20 -14.80 26.90
CA PRO A 178 29.45 -14.61 27.63
C PRO A 178 30.21 -13.31 27.27
N GLY A 179 29.63 -12.41 26.52
CA GLY A 179 30.27 -11.18 26.04
C GLY A 179 29.37 -9.95 26.12
N LYS A 180 29.98 -8.82 25.87
CA LYS A 180 29.32 -7.51 25.74
C LYS A 180 28.68 -7.36 24.37
N LEU A 181 27.68 -6.48 24.21
CA LEU A 181 26.99 -6.22 22.96
C LEU A 181 27.96 -5.96 21.78
N HIS A 182 28.89 -5.03 21.94
CA HIS A 182 29.82 -4.67 20.88
C HIS A 182 30.80 -5.77 20.48
N GLU A 183 31.00 -6.79 21.30
CA GLU A 183 31.86 -7.95 20.98
C GLU A 183 31.22 -8.87 19.92
N TYR A 184 29.91 -8.80 19.74
CA TYR A 184 29.13 -9.61 18.79
C TYR A 184 28.80 -8.88 17.47
N GLY A 185 28.77 -7.55 17.48
CA GLY A 185 28.16 -6.76 16.43
C GLY A 185 29.11 -6.00 15.54
N ALA A 186 30.42 -6.17 15.67
CA ALA A 186 31.37 -5.47 14.81
C ALA A 186 31.13 -5.81 13.33
N GLN A 187 30.98 -4.78 12.49
CA GLN A 187 30.78 -4.98 11.06
C GLN A 187 31.87 -5.82 10.41
N SER A 188 31.49 -6.65 9.47
CA SER A 188 32.41 -7.60 8.81
C SER A 188 33.57 -6.95 8.06
N ASN A 189 33.43 -5.69 7.66
CA ASN A 189 34.48 -4.91 6.99
C ASN A 189 35.28 -3.99 7.93
N ALA A 190 34.90 -3.91 9.20
CA ALA A 190 35.62 -3.11 10.19
C ALA A 190 36.78 -3.92 10.80
N PRO A 191 37.97 -3.35 10.92
CA PRO A 191 39.09 -4.06 11.54
C PRO A 191 38.85 -4.25 13.03
N VAL A 192 38.81 -5.47 13.50
CA VAL A 192 38.66 -5.82 14.93
C VAL A 192 40.00 -6.10 15.60
N THR A 193 41.11 -6.04 14.86
CA THR A 193 42.46 -6.21 15.34
C THR A 193 43.43 -5.19 14.69
N GLY A 194 44.56 -4.97 15.32
CA GLY A 194 45.61 -4.07 14.78
C GLY A 194 45.40 -2.59 15.11
N PRO A 195 46.20 -1.71 14.50
CA PRO A 195 46.24 -0.28 14.89
C PRO A 195 44.95 0.48 14.58
N ASN A 196 44.15 0.02 13.62
CA ASN A 196 42.88 0.62 13.24
C ASN A 196 41.67 -0.16 13.77
N SER A 197 41.91 -1.01 14.76
CA SER A 197 40.82 -1.79 15.35
C SER A 197 39.76 -0.90 15.98
N ILE A 198 38.49 -1.24 15.73
CA ILE A 198 37.34 -0.65 16.40
C ILE A 198 37.01 -1.35 17.73
N CYS A 199 37.76 -2.39 18.09
CA CYS A 199 37.56 -3.13 19.33
C CYS A 199 38.30 -2.46 20.50
N PRO A 200 37.63 -2.18 21.62
CA PRO A 200 38.28 -1.68 22.85
C PRO A 200 39.38 -2.61 23.36
N ALA A 201 40.38 -2.01 23.98
CA ALA A 201 41.48 -2.78 24.57
C ALA A 201 40.96 -3.72 25.68
N GLY A 202 41.24 -5.00 25.53
CA GLY A 202 40.80 -6.05 26.46
C GLY A 202 39.54 -6.80 26.07
N ASP A 203 38.84 -6.34 25.04
CA ASP A 203 37.63 -7.00 24.51
C ASP A 203 37.93 -7.84 23.25
N SER A 204 37.01 -8.71 22.86
CA SER A 204 37.10 -9.61 21.70
C SER A 204 35.90 -9.44 20.77
N CYS A 205 36.00 -8.55 19.79
CA CYS A 205 34.90 -8.16 18.89
C CYS A 205 34.72 -9.10 17.69
N ASN A 206 34.85 -10.39 17.90
CA ASN A 206 34.69 -11.44 16.89
C ASN A 206 33.82 -12.60 17.38
N LYS A 207 32.99 -12.37 18.38
CA LYS A 207 32.04 -13.36 18.91
C LYS A 207 30.89 -13.56 17.93
N ASN A 208 30.23 -14.72 18.02
CA ASN A 208 29.10 -15.08 17.19
C ASN A 208 27.86 -15.34 18.03
N VAL A 209 26.89 -14.48 17.94
CA VAL A 209 25.68 -14.54 18.76
C VAL A 209 24.88 -15.83 18.56
N ARG A 210 24.77 -16.33 17.32
CA ARG A 210 24.05 -17.57 17.03
C ARG A 210 24.78 -18.79 17.58
N ALA A 211 26.10 -18.82 17.50
CA ALA A 211 26.88 -19.93 18.02
C ALA A 211 26.81 -20.00 19.55
N ASP A 212 27.02 -18.88 20.23
CA ASP A 212 26.95 -18.83 21.70
C ASP A 212 25.52 -19.03 22.19
N GLY A 213 24.52 -18.41 21.54
CA GLY A 213 23.10 -18.62 21.85
C GLY A 213 22.63 -20.06 21.63
N ALA A 214 23.03 -20.67 20.52
CA ALA A 214 22.72 -22.08 20.26
C ALA A 214 23.32 -23.01 21.34
N ASN A 215 24.55 -22.76 21.73
CA ASN A 215 25.19 -23.58 22.78
C ASN A 215 24.44 -23.50 24.11
N LEU A 216 23.98 -22.30 24.50
CA LEU A 216 23.21 -22.10 25.72
C LEU A 216 21.83 -22.78 25.63
N TRP A 217 21.11 -22.56 24.55
CA TRP A 217 19.81 -23.16 24.31
C TRP A 217 19.87 -24.69 24.24
N HIS A 218 20.83 -25.25 23.50
CA HIS A 218 21.02 -26.71 23.38
C HIS A 218 21.31 -27.34 24.75
N ALA A 219 22.14 -26.69 25.58
CA ALA A 219 22.45 -27.17 26.89
C ALA A 219 21.23 -27.19 27.84
N ASP A 220 20.36 -26.18 27.74
CA ASP A 220 19.15 -26.07 28.55
C ASP A 220 18.11 -27.14 28.19
N ILE A 221 17.83 -27.34 26.90
CA ILE A 221 16.80 -28.28 26.47
C ILE A 221 17.30 -29.71 26.24
N GLY A 222 18.59 -29.97 26.43
CA GLY A 222 19.19 -31.28 26.26
C GLY A 222 19.28 -31.77 24.80
N CYS A 223 19.46 -30.87 23.88
CA CYS A 223 19.63 -31.14 22.44
C CYS A 223 21.09 -30.99 22.04
N GLU A 224 21.59 -31.84 21.15
CA GLU A 224 23.03 -31.83 20.80
C GLU A 224 23.38 -30.80 19.73
N SER A 225 22.46 -30.50 18.80
CA SER A 225 22.72 -29.58 17.71
C SER A 225 21.48 -29.33 16.83
N GLY A 226 21.52 -28.29 15.98
CA GLY A 226 20.50 -27.99 14.98
C GLY A 226 19.28 -27.30 15.58
N LEU A 227 18.11 -27.53 15.00
CA LEU A 227 16.86 -26.88 15.37
C LEU A 227 16.03 -27.66 16.42
N CYS A 228 16.56 -28.77 16.97
CA CYS A 228 15.96 -29.50 18.09
C CYS A 228 14.49 -29.93 17.87
N GLY A 229 14.11 -30.20 16.62
CA GLY A 229 12.74 -30.57 16.25
C GLY A 229 11.82 -29.39 15.93
N PHE A 230 12.34 -28.19 15.91
CA PHE A 230 11.67 -27.01 15.35
C PHE A 230 11.95 -26.89 13.85
N ASP A 231 11.07 -26.22 13.13
CA ASP A 231 11.22 -25.98 11.68
C ASP A 231 12.16 -24.79 11.42
N ASN A 232 12.18 -23.83 12.34
CA ASN A 232 13.05 -22.65 12.29
C ASN A 232 13.31 -22.10 13.71
N GLY A 233 14.28 -21.18 13.81
CA GLY A 233 14.65 -20.54 15.06
C GLY A 233 15.01 -19.06 14.90
N PHE A 234 14.51 -18.23 15.80
CA PHE A 234 14.84 -16.81 15.90
C PHE A 234 15.59 -16.53 17.19
N TYR A 235 16.82 -16.05 17.06
CA TYR A 235 17.57 -15.53 18.21
C TYR A 235 17.20 -14.07 18.40
N VAL A 236 16.52 -13.76 19.50
CA VAL A 236 16.10 -12.39 19.84
C VAL A 236 17.08 -11.82 20.84
N THR A 237 17.82 -10.80 20.42
CA THR A 237 18.84 -10.15 21.26
C THR A 237 18.26 -8.95 21.98
N ALA A 238 18.71 -8.74 23.21
CA ALA A 238 18.38 -7.54 23.97
C ALA A 238 18.88 -6.27 23.30
N GLY A 239 18.14 -5.19 23.44
CA GLY A 239 18.46 -3.89 22.89
C GLY A 239 17.91 -3.66 21.48
N HIS A 240 18.30 -2.54 20.91
CA HIS A 240 17.86 -2.15 19.56
C HIS A 240 18.70 -2.83 18.49
N ASP A 241 18.08 -3.10 17.35
CA ASP A 241 18.82 -3.24 16.10
C ASP A 241 19.39 -1.86 15.72
N GLU A 242 20.56 -1.59 16.23
CA GLU A 242 21.17 -0.27 16.07
C GLU A 242 21.60 0.01 14.62
N THR A 243 21.86 -1.03 13.83
CA THR A 243 22.15 -0.89 12.41
C THR A 243 20.94 -0.34 11.66
N SER A 244 19.77 -0.93 11.89
CA SER A 244 18.52 -0.49 11.29
C SER A 244 18.05 0.85 11.86
N THR A 245 18.11 1.01 13.18
CA THR A 245 17.76 2.27 13.85
C THR A 245 18.64 3.41 13.35
N TRP A 246 19.94 3.19 13.16
CA TRP A 246 20.86 4.22 12.66
C TRP A 246 20.75 4.47 11.17
N GLN A 247 20.19 3.57 10.41
CA GLN A 247 19.79 3.88 9.04
C GLN A 247 18.82 5.05 9.01
N GLU A 248 17.93 5.13 10.01
CA GLU A 248 16.96 6.21 10.16
C GLU A 248 17.52 7.39 10.97
N PHE A 249 17.94 7.12 12.20
CA PHE A 249 18.40 8.16 13.13
C PHE A 249 19.81 8.65 12.84
N GLY A 250 20.70 7.81 12.37
CA GLY A 250 22.07 8.21 12.01
C GLY A 250 22.06 9.23 10.88
N GLU A 251 21.26 9.02 9.86
CA GLU A 251 21.08 9.97 8.78
C GLU A 251 20.33 11.23 9.22
N MET A 252 19.32 11.07 10.08
CA MET A 252 18.50 12.18 10.58
C MET A 252 19.14 12.97 11.70
N MET A 253 19.87 12.31 12.60
CA MET A 253 20.49 12.94 13.76
C MET A 253 21.87 13.50 13.50
N PHE A 254 22.67 12.86 12.63
CA PHE A 254 24.06 13.20 12.42
C PHE A 254 24.39 13.30 10.93
N ARG A 255 24.86 14.47 10.49
CA ARG A 255 25.28 14.70 9.10
C ARG A 255 26.61 14.08 8.75
N THR A 256 27.51 14.07 9.72
CA THR A 256 28.89 13.57 9.55
C THR A 256 29.31 12.77 10.78
N PRO A 257 30.32 11.90 10.66
CA PRO A 257 30.91 11.23 11.83
C PRO A 257 31.37 12.19 12.94
N ALA A 258 31.73 13.41 12.60
CA ALA A 258 32.16 14.42 13.58
C ALA A 258 31.02 14.98 14.42
N ASP A 259 29.78 14.86 13.94
CA ASP A 259 28.59 15.33 14.66
C ASP A 259 28.08 14.29 15.67
N VAL A 260 28.58 13.05 15.61
CA VAL A 260 28.21 11.97 16.55
C VAL A 260 28.79 12.26 17.93
N THR A 261 27.90 12.47 18.90
CA THR A 261 28.31 12.77 20.27
C THR A 261 28.90 11.54 20.97
N PRO A 262 29.73 11.70 22.02
CA PRO A 262 30.32 10.58 22.75
C PRO A 262 29.33 9.57 23.32
N GLU A 263 28.11 9.98 23.60
CA GLU A 263 27.02 9.11 24.10
C GLU A 263 26.63 8.02 23.06
N PHE A 264 26.82 8.29 21.78
CA PHE A 264 26.63 7.35 20.68
C PHE A 264 27.94 6.75 20.16
N GLY A 265 29.02 6.95 20.85
CA GLY A 265 30.34 6.42 20.53
C GLY A 265 30.59 5.05 21.14
N PRO A 266 31.88 4.61 21.16
CA PRO A 266 32.30 3.40 21.82
C PRO A 266 31.96 3.45 23.32
N PRO A 267 31.72 2.31 23.98
CA PRO A 267 31.51 2.27 25.42
C PRO A 267 32.60 3.02 26.20
N GLY A 268 32.21 3.92 27.10
CA GLY A 268 33.13 4.77 27.85
C GLY A 268 33.58 6.05 27.14
N ALA A 269 33.13 6.35 25.95
CA ALA A 269 33.53 7.55 25.18
C ALA A 269 33.18 8.87 25.90
N THR A 270 32.19 8.89 26.79
CA THR A 270 31.83 10.05 27.61
C THR A 270 32.88 10.38 28.68
N GLU A 271 33.73 9.44 29.05
CA GLU A 271 34.81 9.61 30.00
C GLU A 271 36.17 10.00 29.38
N GLY A 272 36.18 10.04 28.04
CA GLY A 272 37.37 10.35 27.21
C GLY A 272 37.49 9.37 26.04
N PRO A 273 38.56 9.47 25.24
CA PRO A 273 38.75 8.59 24.09
C PRO A 273 38.95 7.14 24.56
N VAL A 274 38.12 6.23 24.07
CA VAL A 274 38.34 4.79 24.24
C VAL A 274 39.47 4.37 23.31
N LEU A 275 40.40 3.59 23.82
CA LEU A 275 41.59 3.15 23.10
C LEU A 275 41.45 1.68 22.68
N ASN A 276 41.94 1.35 21.48
CA ASN A 276 42.12 -0.03 21.08
C ASN A 276 43.39 -0.67 21.67
N ALA A 277 43.62 -1.95 21.42
CA ALA A 277 44.77 -2.68 21.93
C ALA A 277 46.12 -2.11 21.45
N ALA A 278 46.18 -1.33 20.38
CA ALA A 278 47.36 -0.64 19.90
C ALA A 278 47.56 0.75 20.55
N GLY A 279 46.66 1.19 21.41
CA GLY A 279 46.68 2.49 22.07
C GLY A 279 46.15 3.64 21.24
N ASN A 280 45.48 3.36 20.13
CA ASN A 280 44.88 4.39 19.28
C ASN A 280 43.40 4.63 19.67
N PRO A 281 42.92 5.88 19.60
CA PRO A 281 41.54 6.21 19.83
C PRO A 281 40.61 5.48 18.86
N ILE A 282 39.49 4.96 19.36
CA ILE A 282 38.42 4.43 18.56
C ILE A 282 37.48 5.59 18.15
N PRO A 283 37.12 5.72 16.88
CA PRO A 283 36.22 6.78 16.43
C PRO A 283 34.81 6.62 17.01
N ASN A 284 34.09 7.71 17.18
CA ASN A 284 32.69 7.71 17.59
C ASN A 284 31.75 7.13 16.53
N ALA A 285 32.19 7.04 15.28
CA ALA A 285 31.37 6.49 14.23
C ALA A 285 32.16 5.48 13.42
N VAL A 286 31.47 4.46 12.92
CA VAL A 286 31.99 3.45 11.99
C VAL A 286 31.11 3.39 10.76
N PRO A 287 31.67 3.17 9.55
CA PRO A 287 30.89 3.01 8.34
C PRO A 287 29.98 1.78 8.44
N THR A 288 28.73 1.93 8.04
CA THR A 288 27.81 0.83 7.78
C THR A 288 27.64 0.62 6.28
N ARG A 289 26.95 -0.43 5.87
CA ARG A 289 26.67 -0.64 4.44
C ARG A 289 25.63 0.34 3.87
N TYR A 290 24.85 0.99 4.73
CA TYR A 290 23.76 1.89 4.33
C TYR A 290 24.12 3.35 4.52
N VAL A 291 24.68 3.66 5.67
CA VAL A 291 25.04 5.02 6.07
C VAL A 291 26.56 5.07 6.22
N PRO A 292 27.26 5.98 5.56
CA PRO A 292 28.72 6.05 5.61
C PRO A 292 29.26 6.48 6.98
N TRP A 293 28.43 7.03 7.86
CA TRP A 293 28.72 7.41 9.23
C TRP A 293 27.62 6.90 10.18
N THR A 294 28.00 6.48 11.37
CA THR A 294 27.08 5.91 12.36
C THR A 294 27.78 5.86 13.72
N SER A 295 27.04 5.54 14.78
CA SER A 295 27.62 5.35 16.11
C SER A 295 28.36 4.01 16.23
N TRP A 296 29.20 3.90 17.25
CA TRP A 296 29.78 2.64 17.66
C TRP A 296 28.73 1.58 17.95
N GLN A 297 27.67 1.92 18.66
CA GLN A 297 26.58 1.02 18.99
C GLN A 297 25.83 0.50 17.76
N SER A 298 25.62 1.36 16.79
CA SER A 298 25.00 0.96 15.52
C SER A 298 25.79 -0.14 14.81
N ALA A 299 27.13 -0.02 14.80
CA ALA A 299 28.02 -1.05 14.25
C ALA A 299 28.14 -2.29 15.14
N ALA A 300 27.88 -2.14 16.42
CA ALA A 300 27.96 -3.23 17.40
C ALA A 300 26.72 -4.14 17.39
N ASN A 301 25.66 -3.74 16.74
CA ASN A 301 24.50 -4.61 16.65
C ASN A 301 24.69 -5.68 15.57
N HIS A 302 24.11 -6.81 15.81
CA HIS A 302 24.26 -8.01 15.00
C HIS A 302 23.07 -8.18 14.08
N TRP A 303 23.14 -7.52 12.91
CA TRP A 303 22.05 -7.61 11.96
C TRP A 303 21.87 -9.02 11.42
N PRO A 304 20.66 -9.49 11.39
CA PRO A 304 20.35 -10.86 11.00
C PRO A 304 20.49 -11.07 9.51
N ASN A 305 21.09 -12.18 9.18
CA ASN A 305 20.89 -12.81 7.88
C ASN A 305 20.13 -14.10 8.12
N ALA A 306 18.93 -14.23 7.61
CA ALA A 306 18.21 -15.49 7.64
C ALA A 306 18.98 -16.53 6.82
N GLY A 307 19.23 -17.68 7.41
CA GLY A 307 19.95 -18.75 6.75
C GLY A 307 20.15 -19.97 7.64
N GLY A 308 20.24 -21.15 7.06
CA GLY A 308 20.39 -22.39 7.81
C GLY A 308 19.22 -22.70 8.75
N GLY A 309 18.03 -22.19 8.47
CA GLY A 309 16.84 -22.36 9.28
C GLY A 309 16.73 -21.36 10.45
N THR A 310 17.64 -20.39 10.57
CA THR A 310 17.63 -19.44 11.68
C THR A 310 17.78 -17.99 11.21
N SER A 311 17.31 -17.06 12.03
CA SER A 311 17.57 -15.61 11.90
C SER A 311 17.92 -15.02 13.28
N THR A 312 18.51 -13.82 13.29
CA THR A 312 18.74 -13.05 14.52
C THR A 312 17.89 -11.78 14.44
N GLN A 313 17.19 -11.46 15.49
CA GLN A 313 16.36 -10.28 15.62
C GLN A 313 16.77 -9.49 16.85
N ALA A 314 16.55 -8.19 16.86
CA ALA A 314 16.68 -7.40 18.07
C ALA A 314 15.30 -7.21 18.74
N GLU A 315 15.32 -6.78 19.98
CA GLU A 315 14.12 -6.56 20.80
C GLU A 315 13.15 -5.53 20.17
N ASN A 316 13.67 -4.55 19.44
CA ASN A 316 12.85 -3.57 18.73
C ASN A 316 12.34 -4.04 17.36
N SER A 317 12.68 -5.24 16.93
CA SER A 317 12.14 -5.80 15.69
C SER A 317 10.65 -6.07 15.84
N GLY A 318 9.83 -5.48 15.00
CA GLY A 318 8.38 -5.73 14.98
C GLY A 318 8.02 -7.05 14.29
N LEU A 319 6.74 -7.42 14.35
CA LEU A 319 6.24 -8.67 13.78
C LEU A 319 6.52 -8.80 12.29
N SER A 320 6.48 -7.69 11.54
CA SER A 320 6.75 -7.72 10.10
C SER A 320 8.21 -8.09 9.78
N VAL A 321 9.17 -7.70 10.61
CA VAL A 321 10.56 -8.13 10.43
C VAL A 321 10.70 -9.64 10.64
N PHE A 322 10.01 -10.20 11.63
CA PHE A 322 9.95 -11.66 11.81
C PHE A 322 9.31 -12.35 10.60
N ALA A 323 8.22 -11.80 10.06
CA ALA A 323 7.56 -12.35 8.88
C ALA A 323 8.44 -12.27 7.63
N HIS A 324 9.18 -11.17 7.45
CA HIS A 324 10.18 -10.99 6.40
C HIS A 324 11.29 -12.05 6.49
N GLU A 325 11.91 -12.20 7.65
CA GLU A 325 12.98 -13.17 7.86
C GLU A 325 12.48 -14.63 7.76
N PHE A 326 11.25 -14.89 8.22
CA PHE A 326 10.61 -16.19 8.00
C PHE A 326 10.42 -16.47 6.51
N SER A 327 10.10 -15.47 5.70
CA SER A 327 9.99 -15.61 4.26
C SER A 327 11.32 -15.99 3.61
N HIS A 328 12.44 -15.47 4.09
CA HIS A 328 13.78 -15.93 3.69
C HIS A 328 14.01 -17.40 4.03
N LEU A 329 13.55 -17.85 5.18
CA LEU A 329 13.63 -19.28 5.55
C LEU A 329 12.75 -20.16 4.67
N ARG A 330 11.75 -19.56 3.99
CA ARG A 330 10.95 -20.19 2.92
C ARG A 330 11.59 -20.05 1.53
N GLY A 331 12.75 -19.39 1.42
CA GLY A 331 13.53 -19.26 0.20
C GLY A 331 13.26 -18.01 -0.63
N LEU A 332 12.47 -17.05 -0.14
CA LEU A 332 12.25 -15.79 -0.82
C LEU A 332 13.51 -14.92 -0.74
N PRO A 333 13.91 -14.24 -1.81
CA PRO A 333 15.00 -13.29 -1.78
C PRO A 333 14.50 -11.88 -1.41
N ASP A 334 15.41 -11.03 -0.95
CA ASP A 334 15.17 -9.61 -0.82
C ASP A 334 14.77 -8.95 -2.15
N ASN A 335 13.85 -8.00 -2.06
CA ASN A 335 13.37 -7.19 -3.19
C ASN A 335 13.57 -5.69 -2.98
N TYR A 336 14.21 -5.26 -1.91
CA TYR A 336 14.44 -3.86 -1.61
C TYR A 336 15.72 -3.31 -2.27
N ASN A 337 15.77 -1.98 -2.36
CA ASN A 337 16.94 -1.20 -2.72
C ASN A 337 17.61 -0.63 -1.45
N ASN A 338 18.76 0.00 -1.63
CA ASN A 338 19.32 0.92 -0.64
C ASN A 338 19.13 2.37 -1.14
N PRO A 339 18.21 3.14 -0.60
CA PRO A 339 17.90 4.48 -1.08
C PRO A 339 19.07 5.47 -0.94
N PHE A 340 20.01 5.21 -0.04
CA PHE A 340 21.14 6.10 0.27
C PHE A 340 22.42 5.75 -0.51
N ASP A 341 22.42 4.66 -1.28
CA ASP A 341 23.53 4.33 -2.16
C ASP A 341 23.43 5.14 -3.46
N PRO A 342 24.38 6.01 -3.78
CA PRO A 342 24.34 6.85 -4.98
C PRO A 342 24.21 6.09 -6.30
N GLY A 343 24.55 4.79 -6.30
CA GLY A 343 24.42 3.91 -7.47
C GLY A 343 23.11 3.15 -7.53
N THR A 344 22.25 3.27 -6.52
CA THR A 344 21.02 2.50 -6.42
C THR A 344 19.88 3.19 -7.16
N GLY A 345 19.14 2.41 -7.93
CA GLY A 345 17.91 2.86 -8.57
C GLY A 345 16.72 2.91 -7.62
N ARG A 346 15.57 3.23 -8.17
CA ARG A 346 14.26 3.24 -7.49
C ARG A 346 13.99 1.91 -6.78
N ALA A 347 13.25 1.94 -5.69
CA ALA A 347 12.71 0.75 -5.05
C ALA A 347 11.92 -0.11 -6.06
N GLY A 348 12.05 -1.44 -5.98
CA GLY A 348 11.36 -2.35 -6.90
C GLY A 348 9.86 -2.33 -6.69
N THR A 349 9.43 -2.58 -5.46
CA THR A 349 8.03 -2.69 -5.05
C THR A 349 7.69 -1.84 -3.81
N GLY A 350 8.63 -1.08 -3.28
CA GLY A 350 8.40 -0.15 -2.18
C GLY A 350 7.75 -0.76 -0.95
N TYR A 351 6.79 -0.06 -0.39
CA TYR A 351 6.02 -0.46 0.78
C TYR A 351 4.87 -1.46 0.49
N TRP A 352 4.64 -1.78 -0.80
CA TRP A 352 3.57 -2.68 -1.24
C TRP A 352 3.87 -4.17 -1.08
N GLU A 353 5.09 -4.52 -0.63
CA GLU A 353 5.56 -5.91 -0.65
C GLU A 353 6.49 -6.22 0.55
N MET A 354 6.22 -7.35 1.24
CA MET A 354 6.93 -7.78 2.44
C MET A 354 8.44 -7.94 2.23
N MET A 355 8.90 -8.52 1.12
CA MET A 355 10.33 -8.71 0.84
C MET A 355 11.02 -7.44 0.33
N SER A 356 10.28 -6.33 0.22
CA SER A 356 10.79 -4.99 -0.05
C SER A 356 10.77 -4.15 1.23
N ARG A 357 10.44 -2.87 1.11
CA ARG A 357 10.36 -1.95 2.26
C ARG A 357 9.06 -2.10 3.07
N GLY A 358 8.13 -2.93 2.60
CA GLY A 358 6.92 -3.27 3.34
C GLY A 358 7.17 -3.90 4.71
N SER A 359 8.33 -4.58 4.92
CA SER A 359 8.72 -5.05 6.25
C SER A 359 8.87 -3.93 7.30
N PHE A 360 8.79 -2.67 6.88
CA PHE A 360 8.82 -1.50 7.75
C PHE A 360 7.47 -0.82 7.91
N ASN A 361 6.39 -1.39 7.35
CA ASN A 361 5.05 -0.85 7.48
C ASN A 361 4.57 -0.87 8.93
N GLY A 362 3.73 0.09 9.25
CA GLY A 362 3.11 0.28 10.54
C GLY A 362 2.91 1.76 10.86
N PRO A 363 2.18 2.08 11.92
CA PRO A 363 1.90 3.45 12.31
C PRO A 363 3.16 4.28 12.54
N GLY A 364 3.18 5.49 12.00
CA GLY A 364 4.33 6.39 12.08
C GLY A 364 5.46 6.01 11.11
N GLY A 365 5.24 5.00 10.27
CA GLY A 365 6.13 4.63 9.19
C GLY A 365 7.52 4.14 9.66
N THR A 366 8.40 4.04 8.70
CA THR A 366 9.78 3.55 8.86
C THR A 366 10.55 4.24 10.01
N HIS A 367 10.31 5.51 10.23
CA HIS A 367 11.01 6.32 11.25
C HIS A 367 10.54 6.06 12.68
N ASN A 368 9.50 5.26 12.87
CA ASN A 368 8.95 4.91 14.18
C ASN A 368 9.24 3.46 14.61
N ARG A 369 10.14 2.77 13.95
CA ARG A 369 10.47 1.35 14.22
C ARG A 369 11.45 1.11 15.37
N TRP A 370 11.91 2.17 16.02
CA TRP A 370 12.84 2.08 17.17
C TRP A 370 12.16 1.73 18.51
N GLN A 371 10.83 1.75 18.54
CA GLN A 371 10.05 1.54 19.77
C GLN A 371 10.24 0.12 20.36
N VAL A 372 10.16 0.03 21.70
CA VAL A 372 10.15 -1.24 22.43
C VAL A 372 9.01 -1.21 23.46
N PRO A 373 8.00 -2.11 23.37
CA PRO A 373 7.77 -3.03 22.26
C PRO A 373 7.45 -2.26 20.98
N ASN A 374 7.73 -2.89 19.83
CA ASN A 374 7.44 -2.25 18.56
C ASN A 374 5.94 -2.31 18.27
N ALA A 375 5.31 -1.14 18.27
CA ALA A 375 3.92 -0.93 17.87
C ALA A 375 3.80 0.18 16.80
N GLY A 376 4.91 0.53 16.17
CA GLY A 376 5.01 1.53 15.10
C GLY A 376 5.47 0.92 13.79
N GLY A 377 6.40 1.57 13.11
CA GLY A 377 7.03 1.02 11.91
C GLY A 377 7.56 -0.40 12.17
N SER A 378 7.37 -1.32 11.25
CA SER A 378 7.61 -2.77 11.39
C SER A 378 6.62 -3.53 12.30
N ALA A 379 5.55 -2.91 12.76
CA ALA A 379 4.55 -3.61 13.58
C ALA A 379 3.66 -4.55 12.75
N LEU A 380 3.36 -4.19 11.51
CA LEU A 380 2.53 -4.99 10.61
C LEU A 380 2.97 -4.78 9.16
N GLY A 381 3.52 -5.80 8.54
CA GLY A 381 3.93 -5.74 7.13
C GLY A 381 2.80 -6.15 6.18
N PRO A 382 2.89 -5.72 4.91
CA PRO A 382 1.89 -6.03 3.91
C PRO A 382 1.92 -7.49 3.46
N HIS A 383 0.97 -7.85 2.64
CA HIS A 383 1.02 -9.10 1.90
C HIS A 383 2.25 -9.17 0.97
N HIS A 384 2.63 -10.38 0.62
CA HIS A 384 3.51 -10.60 -0.53
C HIS A 384 2.77 -10.33 -1.83
N THR A 385 3.47 -9.82 -2.85
CA THR A 385 2.88 -9.66 -4.18
C THR A 385 2.48 -11.01 -4.79
N LEU A 386 1.55 -10.98 -5.75
CA LEU A 386 1.09 -12.16 -6.49
C LEU A 386 2.25 -13.03 -6.97
N TYR A 387 3.32 -12.40 -7.47
CA TYR A 387 4.52 -13.12 -7.92
C TYR A 387 5.09 -14.01 -6.82
N PHE A 388 5.28 -13.50 -5.61
CA PHE A 388 5.85 -14.27 -4.50
C PHE A 388 4.85 -15.25 -3.87
N LYS A 389 3.55 -15.00 -3.98
CA LYS A 389 2.49 -15.89 -3.50
C LYS A 389 2.30 -17.13 -4.39
N THR A 390 2.59 -17.07 -5.70
CA THR A 390 2.40 -18.17 -6.65
C THR A 390 3.46 -19.28 -6.50
N THR A 391 3.29 -20.39 -7.23
CA THR A 391 4.23 -21.53 -7.20
C THR A 391 5.47 -21.24 -8.02
N GLY A 392 6.65 -21.55 -7.48
CA GLY A 392 7.94 -21.41 -8.16
C GLY A 392 9.14 -21.39 -7.22
N GLN A 393 10.34 -21.37 -7.78
CA GLN A 393 11.56 -21.26 -6.98
C GLN A 393 11.65 -19.86 -6.31
N GLY A 394 11.78 -19.82 -4.99
CA GLY A 394 11.80 -18.60 -4.22
C GLY A 394 10.43 -17.91 -4.18
N ARG A 395 9.37 -18.70 -4.10
CA ARG A 395 7.97 -18.30 -3.98
C ARG A 395 7.27 -19.15 -2.93
N LEU A 396 6.18 -18.66 -2.37
CA LEU A 396 5.46 -19.32 -1.27
C LEU A 396 4.57 -20.49 -1.73
N GLY A 397 3.98 -20.41 -2.92
CA GLY A 397 3.02 -21.39 -3.43
C GLY A 397 1.66 -21.37 -2.73
N VAL A 398 1.31 -20.25 -2.12
CA VAL A 398 0.05 -20.07 -1.35
C VAL A 398 -1.12 -19.59 -2.21
N VAL A 399 -0.89 -19.04 -3.38
CA VAL A 399 -1.92 -18.79 -4.40
C VAL A 399 -1.84 -19.89 -5.43
N LYS A 400 -2.97 -20.59 -5.67
CA LYS A 400 -3.06 -21.75 -6.55
C LYS A 400 -3.36 -21.34 -7.99
N ALA A 401 -3.14 -22.25 -8.92
CA ALA A 401 -3.31 -21.97 -10.34
C ALA A 401 -4.77 -21.63 -10.73
N GLU A 402 -5.72 -22.11 -9.95
CA GLU A 402 -7.16 -21.85 -10.09
C GLU A 402 -7.64 -20.54 -9.45
N GLU A 403 -6.78 -19.84 -8.72
CA GLU A 403 -7.09 -18.61 -7.98
C GLU A 403 -6.55 -17.35 -8.67
N PHE A 404 -5.88 -17.49 -9.82
CA PHE A 404 -5.46 -16.36 -10.63
C PHE A 404 -5.51 -16.67 -12.12
N VAL A 405 -5.72 -15.65 -12.94
CA VAL A 405 -5.74 -15.77 -14.40
C VAL A 405 -4.30 -15.88 -14.91
N SER A 406 -3.98 -16.95 -15.63
CA SER A 406 -2.66 -17.16 -16.22
C SER A 406 -2.72 -17.08 -17.74
N LEU A 407 -2.10 -16.06 -18.31
CA LEU A 407 -2.07 -15.74 -19.73
C LEU A 407 -0.65 -15.80 -20.29
N THR A 408 -0.57 -15.86 -21.61
CA THR A 408 0.67 -15.64 -22.34
C THR A 408 0.47 -14.53 -23.38
N ARG A 409 1.52 -13.78 -23.66
CA ARG A 409 1.49 -12.76 -24.72
C ARG A 409 1.09 -13.36 -26.08
N ALA A 410 1.55 -14.55 -26.39
CA ALA A 410 1.18 -15.27 -27.61
C ALA A 410 -0.29 -15.70 -27.61
N GLY A 411 -0.82 -16.15 -26.46
CA GLY A 411 -2.25 -16.44 -26.29
C GLY A 411 -3.12 -15.22 -26.54
N LEU A 412 -2.79 -14.09 -25.96
CA LEU A 412 -3.49 -12.83 -26.19
C LEU A 412 -3.48 -12.41 -27.68
N ALA A 413 -2.37 -12.67 -28.39
CA ALA A 413 -2.31 -12.42 -29.84
C ALA A 413 -3.24 -13.37 -30.64
N GLN A 414 -3.46 -14.58 -30.16
CA GLN A 414 -4.30 -15.58 -30.79
C GLN A 414 -5.78 -15.42 -30.43
N ASP A 415 -6.09 -15.13 -29.16
CA ASP A 415 -7.43 -15.23 -28.59
C ASP A 415 -8.10 -13.84 -28.42
N GLY A 416 -7.32 -12.75 -28.49
CA GLY A 416 -7.81 -11.38 -28.41
C GLY A 416 -7.65 -10.75 -27.01
N VAL A 417 -8.53 -9.79 -26.70
CA VAL A 417 -8.54 -9.12 -25.39
C VAL A 417 -9.12 -10.02 -24.30
N ALA A 418 -8.45 -10.08 -23.18
CA ALA A 418 -8.94 -10.76 -21.99
C ALA A 418 -9.49 -9.73 -21.00
N VAL A 419 -10.71 -9.96 -20.49
CA VAL A 419 -11.39 -9.11 -19.50
C VAL A 419 -11.75 -9.99 -18.30
N THR A 420 -11.45 -9.55 -17.07
CA THR A 420 -11.72 -10.32 -15.86
C THR A 420 -11.85 -9.41 -14.65
N ALA A 421 -12.63 -9.83 -13.66
CA ALA A 421 -12.66 -9.23 -12.35
C ALA A 421 -11.53 -9.78 -11.48
N LEU A 422 -10.90 -8.94 -10.69
CA LEU A 422 -9.90 -9.32 -9.71
C LEU A 422 -10.33 -8.86 -8.32
N LYS A 423 -10.33 -9.78 -7.37
CA LYS A 423 -10.61 -9.56 -5.95
C LYS A 423 -9.37 -9.04 -5.23
N GLY A 424 -9.54 -8.20 -4.20
CA GLY A 424 -8.46 -7.74 -3.33
C GLY A 424 -7.65 -8.91 -2.74
N ARG A 425 -6.33 -8.79 -2.76
CA ARG A 425 -5.38 -9.86 -2.35
C ARG A 425 -5.45 -10.20 -0.87
N GLU A 426 -6.12 -9.38 -0.10
CA GLU A 426 -6.35 -9.50 1.35
C GLU A 426 -7.47 -10.50 1.66
N TYR A 427 -8.36 -10.75 0.69
CA TYR A 427 -9.54 -11.58 0.85
C TYR A 427 -9.28 -13.03 0.43
N ILE A 428 -10.05 -13.95 1.00
CA ILE A 428 -10.02 -15.35 0.58
C ILE A 428 -10.60 -15.45 -0.84
N PRO A 429 -9.95 -16.18 -1.75
CA PRO A 429 -10.42 -16.29 -3.15
C PRO A 429 -11.86 -16.77 -3.29
N ASP A 430 -12.25 -17.86 -2.61
CA ASP A 430 -13.59 -18.49 -2.63
C ASP A 430 -14.15 -18.77 -4.04
N GLY A 431 -13.26 -18.94 -5.03
CA GLY A 431 -13.58 -19.17 -6.43
C GLY A 431 -13.37 -17.95 -7.33
N ASP A 432 -13.09 -16.78 -6.75
CA ASP A 432 -12.72 -15.56 -7.46
C ASP A 432 -11.22 -15.52 -7.79
N MET A 433 -10.84 -14.66 -8.72
CA MET A 433 -9.45 -14.45 -9.12
C MET A 433 -8.83 -13.34 -8.27
N VAL A 434 -7.75 -13.63 -7.55
CA VAL A 434 -6.99 -12.65 -6.76
C VAL A 434 -5.83 -12.03 -7.53
N GLY A 435 -5.76 -12.26 -8.84
CA GLY A 435 -4.75 -11.65 -9.68
C GLY A 435 -4.72 -12.19 -11.11
N LEU A 436 -3.92 -11.55 -11.94
CA LEU A 436 -3.69 -11.91 -13.33
C LEU A 436 -2.19 -11.90 -13.65
N SER A 437 -1.73 -12.88 -14.38
CA SER A 437 -0.34 -12.99 -14.83
C SER A 437 -0.25 -13.17 -16.35
N VAL A 438 0.63 -12.38 -16.99
CA VAL A 438 0.92 -12.49 -18.42
C VAL A 438 2.37 -12.90 -18.61
N SER A 439 2.61 -14.13 -18.99
CA SER A 439 3.95 -14.62 -19.30
C SER A 439 4.44 -14.07 -20.65
N LEU A 440 5.69 -13.60 -20.65
CA LEU A 440 6.36 -13.08 -21.83
C LEU A 440 7.17 -14.22 -22.51
N ASP A 441 6.84 -14.47 -23.75
CA ASP A 441 7.55 -15.39 -24.61
C ASP A 441 8.82 -14.74 -25.18
N SER A 442 9.72 -15.54 -25.68
CA SER A 442 10.94 -15.05 -26.33
C SER A 442 10.64 -14.51 -27.76
N PRO A 443 11.29 -13.43 -28.21
CA PRO A 443 12.23 -12.62 -27.46
C PRO A 443 11.53 -11.61 -26.53
N PHE A 444 12.05 -11.48 -25.33
CA PHE A 444 11.64 -10.44 -24.39
C PHE A 444 12.32 -9.10 -24.75
N VAL A 445 11.60 -8.00 -24.69
CA VAL A 445 12.14 -6.65 -24.88
C VAL A 445 12.28 -5.97 -23.52
N PRO A 446 13.51 -5.82 -23.00
CA PRO A 446 13.73 -5.17 -21.72
C PRO A 446 13.64 -3.65 -21.82
N GLY A 447 13.40 -3.01 -20.69
CA GLY A 447 13.70 -1.59 -20.53
C GLY A 447 12.64 -0.65 -21.03
N THR A 448 11.41 -0.82 -20.57
CA THR A 448 10.39 0.22 -20.74
C THR A 448 10.67 1.36 -19.79
N CYS A 449 10.83 2.56 -20.33
CA CYS A 449 10.74 3.80 -19.55
C CYS A 449 9.28 4.19 -19.47
N GLN A 450 8.82 4.60 -18.32
CA GLN A 450 7.45 5.06 -18.17
C GLN A 450 7.25 6.37 -18.96
N ALA A 451 6.07 6.52 -19.53
CA ALA A 451 5.81 7.43 -20.65
C ALA A 451 6.10 8.92 -20.36
N ARG A 452 6.08 9.34 -19.09
CA ARG A 452 6.24 10.75 -18.71
C ARG A 452 7.69 11.19 -18.51
N THR A 453 8.65 10.26 -18.48
CA THR A 453 10.04 10.58 -18.19
C THR A 453 10.99 9.77 -19.05
N ASN A 454 12.08 10.42 -19.48
CA ASN A 454 13.23 9.75 -20.06
C ASN A 454 14.34 9.51 -19.02
N ASP A 455 14.09 9.74 -17.74
CA ASP A 455 15.07 9.50 -16.68
C ASP A 455 15.28 7.99 -16.53
N PRO A 456 16.50 7.49 -16.72
CA PRO A 456 16.80 6.06 -16.56
C PRO A 456 16.46 5.49 -15.18
N PHE A 457 16.27 6.36 -14.18
CA PHE A 457 15.89 5.98 -12.83
C PHE A 457 14.49 5.33 -12.80
N PHE A 458 13.54 5.83 -13.59
CA PHE A 458 12.18 5.31 -13.66
C PHE A 458 11.99 4.21 -14.71
N CYS A 459 13.07 3.86 -15.40
CA CYS A 459 13.00 2.77 -16.38
C CYS A 459 13.26 1.44 -15.70
N THR A 460 12.57 0.40 -16.14
CA THR A 460 12.93 -0.98 -15.77
C THR A 460 14.39 -1.24 -16.17
N PRO A 461 15.22 -1.83 -15.30
CA PRO A 461 16.62 -2.04 -15.62
C PRO A 461 16.81 -2.82 -16.93
N SER A 462 17.43 -2.19 -17.93
CA SER A 462 17.56 -2.71 -19.29
C SER A 462 18.47 -3.95 -19.41
N SER A 463 19.34 -4.17 -18.41
CA SER A 463 20.23 -5.35 -18.36
C SER A 463 19.53 -6.61 -17.87
N THR A 464 18.24 -6.55 -17.60
CA THR A 464 17.48 -7.55 -16.86
C THR A 464 16.36 -8.08 -17.72
N ALA A 465 16.31 -9.38 -17.94
CA ALA A 465 15.20 -10.05 -18.61
C ALA A 465 14.04 -10.23 -17.63
N TRP A 466 12.97 -9.51 -17.83
CA TRP A 466 11.69 -9.71 -17.14
C TRP A 466 10.90 -10.80 -17.85
N ASN A 467 10.18 -11.64 -17.09
CA ASN A 467 9.54 -12.83 -17.64
C ASN A 467 8.03 -12.72 -17.74
N GLN A 468 7.43 -11.87 -16.94
CA GLN A 468 5.98 -11.75 -16.85
C GLN A 468 5.55 -10.40 -16.28
N PHE A 469 4.30 -10.05 -16.58
CA PHE A 469 3.53 -9.03 -15.85
C PHE A 469 2.61 -9.72 -14.84
N ASN A 470 2.31 -9.02 -13.75
CA ASN A 470 1.34 -9.44 -12.73
C ASN A 470 0.47 -8.26 -12.38
N LEU A 471 -0.83 -8.48 -12.29
CA LEU A 471 -1.82 -7.54 -11.80
C LEU A 471 -2.43 -8.11 -10.53
N GLU A 472 -2.60 -7.28 -9.54
CA GLU A 472 -3.29 -7.60 -8.29
C GLU A 472 -4.00 -6.36 -7.75
N VAL A 473 -5.09 -6.57 -7.04
CA VAL A 473 -5.85 -5.52 -6.36
C VAL A 473 -5.37 -5.44 -4.92
N VAL A 474 -5.22 -4.22 -4.41
CA VAL A 474 -4.81 -3.96 -3.03
C VAL A 474 -5.78 -3.01 -2.35
N GLU A 475 -5.97 -3.22 -1.05
CA GLU A 475 -6.80 -2.38 -0.20
C GLU A 475 -6.18 -2.23 1.20
N ARG A 476 -6.44 -1.11 1.87
CA ARG A 476 -5.96 -0.84 3.23
C ARG A 476 -6.79 -1.60 4.28
N VAL A 477 -6.71 -2.92 4.26
CA VAL A 477 -7.35 -3.81 5.23
C VAL A 477 -6.42 -4.94 5.67
N GLY A 478 -6.62 -5.50 6.83
CA GLY A 478 -5.82 -6.59 7.37
C GLY A 478 -4.33 -6.23 7.45
N ASN A 479 -3.48 -7.12 6.97
CA ASN A 479 -2.04 -6.90 6.90
C ASN A 479 -1.64 -5.72 6.01
N ASP A 480 -2.49 -5.38 5.05
CA ASP A 480 -2.30 -4.23 4.15
C ASP A 480 -2.85 -2.90 4.70
N SER A 481 -3.32 -2.84 5.95
CA SER A 481 -3.88 -1.60 6.54
C SER A 481 -2.93 -0.41 6.49
N PHE A 482 -1.62 -0.63 6.45
CA PHE A 482 -0.60 0.41 6.42
C PHE A 482 0.14 0.54 5.09
N ILE A 483 -0.42 0.04 3.98
CA ILE A 483 0.00 0.43 2.64
C ILE A 483 -0.53 1.83 2.30
N ALA A 484 0.04 2.48 1.30
CA ALA A 484 -0.28 3.88 1.03
C ALA A 484 -1.73 4.12 0.59
N GLY A 485 -2.34 3.21 -0.20
CA GLY A 485 -3.67 3.41 -0.76
C GLY A 485 -4.33 2.10 -1.18
N HIS A 486 -5.28 2.20 -2.11
CA HIS A 486 -5.96 1.08 -2.77
C HIS A 486 -5.79 1.18 -4.29
N GLY A 487 -6.20 0.17 -5.03
CA GLY A 487 -6.20 0.18 -6.50
C GLY A 487 -5.58 -1.06 -7.12
N VAL A 488 -5.20 -0.96 -8.39
CA VAL A 488 -4.57 -2.05 -9.14
C VAL A 488 -3.07 -1.83 -9.22
N LEU A 489 -2.28 -2.76 -8.69
CA LEU A 489 -0.84 -2.81 -8.89
C LEU A 489 -0.52 -3.56 -10.19
N ILE A 490 0.25 -2.94 -11.07
CA ILE A 490 0.83 -3.57 -12.26
C ILE A 490 2.32 -3.76 -12.02
N GLY A 491 2.78 -5.00 -12.00
CA GLY A 491 4.17 -5.34 -11.74
C GLY A 491 4.80 -6.19 -12.83
N GLN A 492 6.11 -6.06 -12.99
CA GLN A 492 6.96 -6.96 -13.77
C GLN A 492 7.72 -7.87 -12.82
N SER A 493 7.95 -9.13 -13.23
CA SER A 493 8.73 -10.06 -12.41
C SER A 493 9.62 -10.97 -13.24
N ARG A 494 10.59 -11.59 -12.54
CA ARG A 494 11.59 -12.49 -13.12
C ARG A 494 12.03 -13.57 -12.15
N ASN A 495 12.45 -14.71 -12.72
CA ASN A 495 12.81 -15.90 -11.93
C ASN A 495 14.20 -15.85 -11.30
N SER A 496 15.06 -14.90 -11.66
CA SER A 496 16.43 -14.81 -11.15
C SER A 496 16.94 -13.37 -11.10
N GLY A 497 17.93 -13.10 -10.28
CA GLY A 497 18.49 -11.76 -10.09
C GLY A 497 17.82 -10.98 -8.97
N SER A 498 18.16 -9.72 -8.80
CA SER A 498 17.58 -8.75 -7.88
C SER A 498 17.44 -7.39 -8.57
N PRO A 499 16.33 -6.64 -8.40
CA PRO A 499 15.09 -7.10 -7.75
C PRO A 499 14.38 -8.19 -8.54
N ARG A 500 13.51 -8.96 -7.90
CA ARG A 500 12.67 -10.01 -8.52
C ARG A 500 11.34 -9.48 -9.04
N ALA A 501 10.81 -8.48 -8.39
CA ALA A 501 9.58 -7.80 -8.75
C ALA A 501 9.82 -6.28 -8.86
N TRP A 502 9.10 -5.63 -9.77
CA TRP A 502 9.21 -4.22 -10.07
C TRP A 502 7.83 -3.66 -10.39
N LEU A 503 7.35 -2.68 -9.65
CA LEU A 503 6.07 -2.04 -9.94
C LEU A 503 6.19 -1.05 -11.11
N VAL A 504 5.19 -1.06 -11.94
CA VAL A 504 4.90 0.04 -12.84
C VAL A 504 4.22 1.10 -12.00
N ASP A 505 4.77 2.29 -12.01
CA ASP A 505 4.29 3.42 -11.24
C ASP A 505 3.27 4.20 -12.09
N ALA A 506 2.06 4.38 -11.60
CA ALA A 506 1.03 5.10 -12.33
C ALA A 506 1.36 6.61 -12.43
N ASN A 507 2.06 7.16 -11.44
CA ASN A 507 2.39 8.58 -11.35
C ASN A 507 3.90 8.82 -11.10
N PRO A 508 4.77 8.52 -12.07
CA PRO A 508 6.22 8.44 -11.83
C PRO A 508 6.95 9.78 -11.60
N ASN A 509 6.29 10.92 -11.74
CA ASN A 509 6.94 12.23 -11.76
C ASN A 509 6.35 13.28 -10.82
N ASP A 510 5.41 12.95 -10.00
CA ASP A 510 4.61 13.93 -9.28
C ASP A 510 4.91 14.02 -7.78
N ILE A 511 5.80 13.20 -7.25
CA ILE A 511 6.13 13.25 -5.84
C ILE A 511 6.93 14.50 -5.48
N GLY A 512 6.31 15.38 -4.70
CA GLY A 512 6.89 16.64 -4.23
C GLY A 512 7.20 16.67 -2.74
N ARG A 513 7.30 15.50 -2.10
CA ARG A 513 7.49 15.39 -0.65
C ARG A 513 8.81 15.96 -0.16
N ILE A 514 8.76 16.52 1.04
CA ILE A 514 9.92 17.03 1.77
C ILE A 514 10.35 15.99 2.79
N ASP A 515 11.65 15.71 2.86
CA ASP A 515 12.22 14.83 3.87
C ASP A 515 12.43 15.58 5.20
N PHE A 516 11.46 15.46 6.11
CA PHE A 516 11.53 16.09 7.43
C PHE A 516 12.43 15.35 8.42
N TYR A 517 12.92 14.17 8.07
CA TYR A 517 13.61 13.28 8.99
C TYR A 517 15.13 13.37 8.86
N ARG A 518 15.64 14.04 7.85
CA ARG A 518 17.10 14.19 7.69
C ARG A 518 17.73 15.08 8.75
N PRO A 519 18.90 14.70 9.26
CA PRO A 519 19.62 15.50 10.23
C PRO A 519 19.92 16.89 9.69
N GLY A 520 19.71 17.89 10.54
CA GLY A 520 20.02 19.26 10.24
C GLY A 520 19.11 19.92 9.25
N ASN A 521 17.91 19.35 9.16
CA ASN A 521 16.73 19.94 8.56
C ASN A 521 16.40 19.52 7.14
N ALA A 522 15.16 19.55 6.89
CA ALA A 522 14.57 19.53 5.59
C ALA A 522 14.98 20.74 4.73
N THR A 523 16.28 21.14 4.73
CA THR A 523 16.75 22.25 3.91
C THR A 523 18.15 21.98 3.38
N GLU A 524 18.35 22.25 2.10
CA GLU A 524 19.67 22.26 1.46
C GLU A 524 20.47 23.49 1.88
N GLU A 525 21.77 23.50 1.52
CA GLU A 525 22.61 24.67 1.65
C GLU A 525 22.00 25.84 0.86
N GLY A 526 21.53 26.86 1.58
CA GLY A 526 20.76 27.97 0.99
C GLY A 526 19.34 28.10 1.53
N GLY A 527 18.85 27.10 2.31
CA GLY A 527 17.55 27.16 2.98
C GLY A 527 16.39 26.61 2.17
N GLU A 528 16.65 25.97 1.03
CA GLU A 528 15.60 25.33 0.25
C GLU A 528 15.20 23.98 0.88
N PRO A 529 13.93 23.57 0.78
CA PRO A 529 13.45 22.27 1.26
C PRO A 529 14.20 21.12 0.58
N VAL A 530 14.53 20.08 1.35
CA VAL A 530 15.16 18.86 0.82
C VAL A 530 14.07 17.88 0.40
N PRO A 531 13.92 17.56 -0.89
CA PRO A 531 12.96 16.56 -1.33
C PRO A 531 13.42 15.16 -0.89
N VAL A 532 12.48 14.20 -0.83
CA VAL A 532 12.83 12.79 -0.63
C VAL A 532 13.81 12.32 -1.70
N VAL A 533 14.71 11.43 -1.31
CA VAL A 533 15.67 10.88 -2.27
C VAL A 533 14.96 10.02 -3.31
N LYS A 534 15.44 10.02 -4.56
CA LYS A 534 14.83 9.26 -5.66
C LYS A 534 14.65 7.77 -5.36
N GLY A 535 15.51 7.18 -4.56
CA GLY A 535 15.44 5.78 -4.15
C GLY A 535 14.51 5.50 -2.98
N ASP A 536 13.91 6.53 -2.39
CA ASP A 536 12.96 6.39 -1.28
C ASP A 536 11.72 5.60 -1.73
N PRO A 537 11.27 4.61 -0.97
CA PRO A 537 10.10 3.81 -1.33
C PRO A 537 8.80 4.62 -1.40
N ARG A 538 8.71 5.78 -0.75
CA ARG A 538 7.57 6.70 -0.85
C ARG A 538 7.35 7.26 -2.26
N GLN A 539 8.33 7.11 -3.16
CA GLN A 539 8.15 7.38 -4.59
C GLN A 539 7.10 6.49 -5.26
N LEU A 540 6.67 5.43 -4.60
CA LEU A 540 5.69 4.47 -5.10
C LEU A 540 4.36 4.51 -4.33
N ASP A 541 4.14 5.48 -3.45
CA ASP A 541 2.90 5.53 -2.65
C ASP A 541 1.65 5.74 -3.54
N ASP A 542 1.80 6.40 -4.68
CA ASP A 542 0.78 6.65 -5.68
C ASP A 542 0.90 5.77 -6.94
N ALA A 543 1.56 4.61 -6.80
CA ALA A 543 1.81 3.69 -7.91
C ALA A 543 0.58 2.90 -8.40
N THR A 544 -0.56 2.97 -7.72
CA THR A 544 -1.77 2.25 -8.08
C THR A 544 -2.49 2.88 -9.27
N PHE A 545 -3.02 2.02 -10.14
CA PHE A 545 -3.91 2.40 -11.24
C PHE A 545 -5.36 2.39 -10.77
N HIS A 546 -6.13 3.36 -11.25
CA HIS A 546 -7.52 3.56 -10.83
C HIS A 546 -8.46 3.60 -12.03
N ALA A 547 -9.73 3.24 -11.80
CA ALA A 547 -10.74 3.27 -12.85
C ALA A 547 -11.23 4.70 -13.13
N GLY A 548 -11.61 4.96 -14.37
CA GLY A 548 -12.21 6.21 -14.80
C GLY A 548 -11.24 7.38 -14.93
N THR A 549 -11.79 8.52 -15.30
CA THR A 549 -11.06 9.78 -15.47
C THR A 549 -11.10 10.62 -14.19
N GLY A 550 -10.13 11.53 -14.04
CA GLY A 550 -10.12 12.47 -12.91
C GLY A 550 -9.76 11.87 -11.56
N SER A 551 -9.33 10.60 -11.51
CA SER A 551 -8.96 9.91 -10.28
C SER A 551 -7.69 10.44 -9.61
N GLY A 552 -6.85 11.18 -10.33
CA GLY A 552 -5.50 11.52 -9.91
C GLY A 552 -4.46 10.45 -10.29
N SER A 553 -4.89 9.37 -10.97
CA SER A 553 -4.04 8.28 -11.43
C SER A 553 -4.36 7.89 -12.87
N GLU A 554 -3.48 7.10 -13.48
CA GLU A 554 -3.73 6.49 -14.79
C GLU A 554 -4.69 5.30 -14.64
N TYR A 555 -5.53 5.08 -15.68
CA TYR A 555 -6.42 3.92 -15.79
C TYR A 555 -5.96 2.91 -16.83
N GLU A 556 -4.81 3.13 -17.48
CA GLU A 556 -4.25 2.23 -18.48
C GLU A 556 -2.71 2.28 -18.48
N TYR A 557 -2.08 1.19 -18.91
CA TYR A 557 -0.65 1.09 -19.10
C TYR A 557 -0.30 0.40 -20.41
N LEU A 558 0.39 1.12 -21.31
CA LEU A 558 0.88 0.60 -22.58
C LEU A 558 2.37 0.22 -22.47
N ASP A 559 2.67 -1.08 -22.50
CA ASP A 559 4.01 -1.58 -22.73
C ASP A 559 4.26 -1.82 -24.22
N ALA A 560 4.53 -0.76 -24.95
CA ALA A 560 4.75 -0.81 -26.40
C ALA A 560 5.88 -1.76 -26.84
N PRO A 561 7.05 -1.85 -26.11
CA PRO A 561 8.10 -2.80 -26.47
C PRO A 561 7.66 -4.27 -26.47
N ASN A 562 6.83 -4.67 -25.51
CA ASN A 562 6.30 -6.03 -25.37
C ASN A 562 4.92 -6.21 -26.00
N LYS A 563 4.37 -5.15 -26.61
CA LYS A 563 3.08 -5.19 -27.32
C LYS A 563 1.92 -5.59 -26.40
N LEU A 564 1.90 -5.09 -25.18
CA LEU A 564 0.85 -5.32 -24.22
C LEU A 564 0.21 -3.98 -23.81
N HIS A 565 -1.12 -3.99 -23.69
CA HIS A 565 -1.88 -2.88 -23.17
C HIS A 565 -2.81 -3.38 -22.06
N PHE A 566 -2.70 -2.77 -20.90
CA PHE A 566 -3.45 -3.07 -19.69
C PHE A 566 -4.43 -1.94 -19.41
N TYR A 567 -5.63 -2.27 -18.93
CA TYR A 567 -6.70 -1.33 -18.63
C TYR A 567 -7.30 -1.65 -17.26
N VAL A 568 -7.66 -0.61 -16.52
CA VAL A 568 -8.49 -0.66 -15.32
C VAL A 568 -9.85 -0.06 -15.72
N LEU A 569 -10.89 -0.90 -15.72
CA LEU A 569 -12.16 -0.59 -16.37
C LEU A 569 -13.19 -0.04 -15.40
N ASP A 570 -13.36 -0.69 -14.25
CA ASP A 570 -14.31 -0.31 -13.20
C ASP A 570 -13.86 -0.90 -11.85
N THR A 571 -14.48 -0.43 -10.79
CA THR A 571 -14.31 -0.96 -9.43
C THR A 571 -15.65 -1.10 -8.74
N TYR A 572 -15.79 -2.11 -7.89
CA TYR A 572 -17.02 -2.34 -7.12
C TYR A 572 -16.73 -3.15 -5.86
N ARG A 573 -17.73 -3.21 -4.98
CA ARG A 573 -17.74 -4.12 -3.84
C ARG A 573 -18.89 -5.09 -4.00
N ASP A 574 -18.63 -6.34 -3.61
CA ASP A 574 -19.66 -7.37 -3.59
C ASP A 574 -20.63 -7.19 -2.38
N ASP A 575 -21.54 -8.14 -2.21
CA ASP A 575 -22.53 -8.11 -1.11
C ASP A 575 -21.86 -8.29 0.28
N GLU A 576 -20.65 -8.83 0.34
CA GLU A 576 -19.82 -9.00 1.53
C GLU A 576 -18.96 -7.76 1.82
N GLY A 577 -18.93 -6.80 0.89
CA GLY A 577 -18.16 -5.57 0.97
C GLY A 577 -16.70 -5.73 0.51
N GLU A 578 -16.33 -6.87 -0.09
CA GLU A 578 -14.99 -7.15 -0.58
C GLU A 578 -14.74 -6.40 -1.91
N LEU A 579 -13.54 -5.84 -2.07
CA LEU A 579 -13.20 -4.96 -3.20
C LEU A 579 -12.82 -5.78 -4.43
N PHE A 580 -13.36 -5.35 -5.58
CA PHE A 580 -13.06 -5.88 -6.92
C PHE A 580 -12.70 -4.77 -7.88
N TYR A 581 -11.85 -5.11 -8.86
CA TYR A 581 -11.61 -4.31 -10.04
C TYR A 581 -11.80 -5.14 -11.30
N ASP A 582 -12.50 -4.59 -12.28
CA ASP A 582 -12.54 -5.11 -13.63
C ASP A 582 -11.31 -4.61 -14.39
N VAL A 583 -10.53 -5.55 -14.93
CA VAL A 583 -9.32 -5.25 -15.69
C VAL A 583 -9.32 -5.92 -17.04
N ALA A 584 -8.61 -5.33 -18.00
CA ALA A 584 -8.39 -5.96 -19.30
C ALA A 584 -6.92 -5.94 -19.70
N VAL A 585 -6.56 -6.90 -20.56
CA VAL A 585 -5.26 -6.91 -21.22
C VAL A 585 -5.38 -7.42 -22.65
N ARG A 586 -4.66 -6.79 -23.57
CA ARG A 586 -4.56 -7.21 -24.96
C ARG A 586 -3.15 -7.21 -25.51
N ASN A 587 -2.94 -7.93 -26.61
CA ASN A 587 -1.77 -7.75 -27.44
C ASN A 587 -2.05 -6.66 -28.48
N THR A 588 -1.15 -5.68 -28.61
CA THR A 588 -1.38 -4.53 -29.50
C THR A 588 -1.08 -4.81 -30.99
N ASP A 589 -0.42 -5.93 -31.29
CA ASP A 589 -0.10 -6.34 -32.67
C ASP A 589 -1.15 -7.29 -33.28
N ALA A 590 -2.13 -7.74 -32.47
CA ALA A 590 -3.13 -8.73 -32.93
C ALA A 590 -4.49 -8.51 -32.24
N ALA A 591 -5.54 -8.62 -33.02
CA ALA A 591 -6.94 -8.40 -32.58
C ALA A 591 -7.63 -9.71 -32.14
N GLY A 592 -6.99 -10.86 -32.28
CA GLY A 592 -7.66 -12.17 -32.19
C GLY A 592 -8.48 -12.50 -33.44
N PRO A 593 -9.25 -13.60 -33.41
CA PRO A 593 -9.95 -14.12 -34.61
C PRO A 593 -11.36 -13.58 -34.77
N TYR A 594 -11.84 -12.72 -33.87
CA TYR A 594 -13.25 -12.32 -33.80
C TYR A 594 -13.51 -11.05 -34.57
N GLU A 595 -14.65 -10.99 -35.34
CA GLU A 595 -15.13 -9.78 -35.93
C GLU A 595 -15.67 -8.83 -34.86
N ARG A 596 -15.16 -7.61 -34.81
CA ARG A 596 -15.56 -6.60 -33.84
C ARG A 596 -16.67 -5.73 -34.36
N GLY A 597 -17.48 -5.16 -33.48
CA GLY A 597 -18.56 -4.28 -33.83
C GLY A 597 -19.11 -3.53 -32.63
N ALA A 598 -19.57 -2.30 -32.89
CA ALA A 598 -20.17 -1.45 -31.89
C ALA A 598 -21.44 -0.80 -32.43
N ALA A 599 -22.45 -0.60 -31.59
CA ALA A 599 -23.60 0.23 -31.87
C ALA A 599 -23.92 1.10 -30.65
N LEU A 600 -24.15 2.39 -30.88
CA LEU A 600 -24.69 3.30 -29.88
C LEU A 600 -26.18 3.46 -30.12
N GLY A 601 -27.00 3.26 -29.09
CA GLY A 601 -28.44 3.47 -29.16
C GLY A 601 -28.85 4.94 -28.98
N ASP A 602 -30.15 5.18 -28.89
CA ASP A 602 -30.71 6.50 -28.67
C ASP A 602 -30.26 7.05 -27.31
N ALA A 603 -29.79 8.30 -27.28
CA ALA A 603 -29.39 8.98 -26.08
C ALA A 603 -30.57 9.36 -25.19
N ALA A 604 -30.46 9.13 -23.89
CA ALA A 604 -31.32 9.72 -22.87
C ALA A 604 -30.56 10.87 -22.18
N THR A 605 -31.20 12.02 -22.04
CA THR A 605 -30.61 13.21 -21.42
C THR A 605 -31.39 13.59 -20.17
N TYR A 606 -30.69 13.78 -19.07
CA TYR A 606 -31.24 14.12 -17.76
C TYR A 606 -30.54 15.34 -17.21
N ALA A 607 -31.28 16.35 -16.76
CA ALA A 607 -30.73 17.43 -15.97
C ALA A 607 -30.39 16.86 -14.58
N VAL A 608 -29.15 17.02 -14.12
CA VAL A 608 -28.65 16.41 -12.88
C VAL A 608 -28.05 17.42 -11.90
N GLY A 609 -27.97 18.68 -12.27
CA GLY A 609 -27.45 19.75 -11.43
C GLY A 609 -27.45 21.08 -12.14
N ASP A 610 -26.92 22.11 -11.49
CA ASP A 610 -26.89 23.49 -11.99
C ASP A 610 -26.20 23.52 -13.38
N SER A 611 -27.00 23.79 -14.40
CA SER A 611 -26.56 23.84 -15.80
C SER A 611 -25.90 22.55 -16.34
N THR A 612 -26.05 21.40 -15.69
CA THR A 612 -25.43 20.13 -16.08
C THR A 612 -26.46 19.09 -16.45
N ALA A 613 -26.24 18.48 -17.62
CA ALA A 613 -27.00 17.34 -18.10
C ALA A 613 -26.13 16.07 -18.13
N LEU A 614 -26.66 14.96 -17.64
CA LEU A 614 -26.14 13.61 -17.87
C LEU A 614 -26.74 13.08 -19.18
N VAL A 615 -25.88 12.72 -20.11
CA VAL A 615 -26.24 12.02 -21.34
C VAL A 615 -25.85 10.56 -21.20
N ASN A 616 -26.84 9.67 -21.27
CA ASN A 616 -26.65 8.23 -21.23
C ASN A 616 -26.86 7.66 -22.65
N LEU A 617 -25.82 7.00 -23.17
CA LEU A 617 -25.84 6.34 -24.48
C LEU A 617 -25.62 4.83 -24.25
N PRO A 618 -26.56 3.96 -24.63
CA PRO A 618 -26.37 2.52 -24.54
C PRO A 618 -25.40 2.05 -25.64
N LEU A 619 -24.21 1.55 -25.24
CA LEU A 619 -23.25 0.91 -26.15
C LEU A 619 -23.47 -0.59 -26.17
N THR A 620 -23.76 -1.12 -27.34
CA THR A 620 -23.93 -2.57 -27.57
C THR A 620 -22.73 -3.12 -28.33
N ASN A 621 -22.10 -4.15 -27.81
CA ASN A 621 -21.13 -4.96 -28.52
C ASN A 621 -21.88 -5.82 -29.55
N THR A 622 -21.79 -5.47 -30.83
CA THR A 622 -22.42 -6.20 -31.93
C THR A 622 -21.48 -7.21 -32.61
N GLY A 623 -20.25 -7.31 -32.09
CA GLY A 623 -19.22 -8.20 -32.58
C GLY A 623 -19.36 -9.65 -32.09
N GLN A 624 -18.34 -10.43 -32.40
CA GLN A 624 -18.17 -11.80 -31.94
C GLN A 624 -17.17 -11.82 -30.78
N ALA A 625 -17.22 -12.87 -29.97
CA ALA A 625 -16.31 -13.06 -28.86
C ALA A 625 -15.95 -14.53 -28.66
N GLY A 626 -14.91 -14.78 -27.86
CA GLY A 626 -14.53 -16.12 -27.39
C GLY A 626 -15.35 -16.56 -26.19
N GLU A 627 -14.83 -17.57 -25.51
CA GLU A 627 -15.41 -18.09 -24.28
C GLU A 627 -14.69 -17.52 -23.04
N GLY A 628 -15.40 -17.44 -21.93
CA GLY A 628 -14.85 -17.00 -20.65
C GLY A 628 -14.29 -15.57 -20.70
N ILE A 629 -13.05 -15.40 -20.25
CA ILE A 629 -12.39 -14.08 -20.18
C ILE A 629 -12.20 -13.39 -21.56
N TYR A 630 -12.38 -14.10 -22.67
CA TYR A 630 -12.34 -13.55 -24.02
C TYR A 630 -13.73 -13.21 -24.57
N GLY A 631 -14.74 -13.21 -23.71
CA GLY A 631 -16.15 -12.95 -24.04
C GLY A 631 -16.48 -11.51 -24.36
N SER A 632 -15.59 -10.59 -24.09
CA SER A 632 -15.81 -9.14 -24.22
C SER A 632 -14.93 -8.49 -25.27
N ASP A 633 -15.29 -7.27 -25.63
CA ASP A 633 -14.42 -6.31 -26.30
C ASP A 633 -14.27 -5.06 -25.44
N VAL A 634 -13.18 -4.31 -25.65
CA VAL A 634 -12.88 -3.07 -24.96
C VAL A 634 -13.05 -1.91 -25.93
N TYR A 635 -13.75 -0.89 -25.51
CA TYR A 635 -14.08 0.28 -26.33
C TYR A 635 -13.49 1.54 -25.71
N ARG A 636 -12.81 2.33 -26.55
CA ARG A 636 -12.41 3.69 -26.22
C ARG A 636 -13.55 4.64 -26.56
N ILE A 637 -13.90 5.45 -25.59
CA ILE A 637 -14.94 6.46 -25.71
C ILE A 637 -14.26 7.82 -25.85
N SER A 638 -14.70 8.60 -26.81
CA SER A 638 -14.29 9.99 -26.96
C SER A 638 -15.49 10.88 -27.20
N SER A 639 -15.39 12.14 -26.83
CA SER A 639 -16.45 13.12 -27.03
C SER A 639 -15.92 14.46 -27.52
N THR A 640 -16.75 15.17 -28.22
CA THR A 640 -16.56 16.59 -28.55
C THR A 640 -17.89 17.31 -28.45
N VAL A 641 -17.86 18.58 -28.08
CA VAL A 641 -19.07 19.44 -28.10
C VAL A 641 -18.87 20.63 -29.04
N ASP A 642 -19.83 20.86 -29.91
CA ASP A 642 -19.90 22.03 -30.79
C ASP A 642 -21.00 22.97 -30.28
N GLY A 643 -20.59 23.98 -29.52
CA GLY A 643 -21.46 24.98 -28.90
C GLY A 643 -20.61 25.93 -28.03
N GLU A 644 -20.78 27.24 -28.23
CA GLU A 644 -20.05 28.23 -27.43
C GLU A 644 -20.42 28.13 -25.95
N GLY A 645 -19.43 28.04 -25.07
CA GLY A 645 -19.62 27.99 -23.61
C GLY A 645 -20.12 26.66 -23.07
N TRP A 646 -20.15 25.59 -23.86
CA TRP A 646 -20.39 24.22 -23.39
C TRP A 646 -19.11 23.48 -23.17
N ASP A 647 -19.10 22.65 -22.12
CA ASP A 647 -18.03 21.70 -21.78
C ASP A 647 -18.59 20.30 -21.61
N VAL A 648 -17.73 19.27 -21.81
CA VAL A 648 -18.14 17.88 -21.67
C VAL A 648 -17.07 17.07 -20.96
N THR A 649 -17.49 16.27 -19.97
CA THR A 649 -16.65 15.36 -19.21
C THR A 649 -17.14 13.93 -19.36
N LEU A 650 -16.23 13.01 -19.72
CA LEU A 650 -16.48 11.57 -19.69
C LEU A 650 -15.92 11.01 -18.38
N PRO A 651 -16.73 10.44 -17.50
CA PRO A 651 -16.22 9.77 -16.29
C PRO A 651 -15.45 8.48 -16.61
N TYR A 652 -15.73 7.88 -17.76
CA TYR A 652 -15.00 6.74 -18.32
C TYR A 652 -14.66 7.00 -19.77
N GLU A 653 -13.40 6.89 -20.13
CA GLU A 653 -12.92 6.89 -21.52
C GLU A 653 -12.65 5.48 -22.05
N ILE A 654 -12.73 4.48 -21.19
CA ILE A 654 -12.60 3.06 -21.51
C ILE A 654 -13.73 2.29 -20.85
N THR A 655 -14.35 1.39 -21.60
CA THR A 655 -15.35 0.45 -21.07
C THR A 655 -15.26 -0.89 -21.80
N ALA A 656 -15.80 -1.94 -21.21
CA ALA A 656 -15.88 -3.26 -21.83
C ALA A 656 -17.34 -3.74 -21.91
N ALA A 657 -17.64 -4.51 -22.96
CA ALA A 657 -18.94 -5.14 -23.10
C ALA A 657 -18.80 -6.56 -23.65
N GLU A 658 -19.53 -7.52 -23.06
CA GLU A 658 -19.65 -8.87 -23.62
C GLU A 658 -20.36 -8.84 -24.96
N ALA A 659 -20.08 -9.81 -25.84
CA ALA A 659 -20.72 -9.91 -27.13
C ALA A 659 -22.25 -10.03 -26.97
N GLY A 660 -22.96 -9.10 -27.62
CA GLY A 660 -24.40 -8.97 -27.52
C GLY A 660 -24.91 -8.23 -26.28
N ALA A 661 -24.06 -7.88 -25.33
CA ALA A 661 -24.44 -7.10 -24.18
C ALA A 661 -24.45 -5.59 -24.48
N THR A 662 -25.18 -4.86 -23.67
CA THR A 662 -25.28 -3.40 -23.72
C THR A 662 -24.84 -2.83 -22.39
N VAL A 663 -23.92 -1.85 -22.43
CA VAL A 663 -23.42 -1.12 -21.27
C VAL A 663 -23.69 0.37 -21.44
N PRO A 664 -23.86 1.15 -20.37
CA PRO A 664 -24.03 2.60 -20.47
C PRO A 664 -22.70 3.29 -20.80
N VAL A 665 -22.76 4.30 -21.64
CA VAL A 665 -21.72 5.32 -21.82
C VAL A 665 -22.28 6.63 -21.30
N TRP A 666 -21.61 7.23 -20.35
CA TRP A 666 -22.03 8.45 -19.69
C TRP A 666 -21.18 9.64 -20.13
N ALA A 667 -21.84 10.75 -20.40
CA ALA A 667 -21.21 12.03 -20.64
C ALA A 667 -21.93 13.12 -19.82
N TYR A 668 -21.18 13.92 -19.11
CA TYR A 668 -21.71 15.11 -18.45
C TYR A 668 -21.46 16.32 -19.33
N ALA A 669 -22.53 17.03 -19.69
CA ALA A 669 -22.46 18.24 -20.50
C ALA A 669 -22.90 19.43 -19.66
N THR A 670 -22.02 20.40 -19.48
CA THR A 670 -22.26 21.59 -18.64
C THR A 670 -22.33 22.84 -19.53
N ALA A 671 -23.39 23.61 -19.35
CA ALA A 671 -23.59 24.89 -19.99
C ALA A 671 -23.11 26.03 -19.10
N GLY A 672 -22.06 26.75 -19.49
CA GLY A 672 -21.60 27.94 -18.78
C GLY A 672 -22.61 29.10 -18.89
N ALA A 673 -22.39 30.14 -18.09
CA ALA A 673 -23.32 31.30 -18.03
C ALA A 673 -23.58 32.01 -19.35
N ASP A 674 -22.60 31.95 -20.27
CA ASP A 674 -22.69 32.54 -21.62
C ASP A 674 -22.85 31.46 -22.72
N ALA A 675 -23.32 30.27 -22.36
CA ALA A 675 -23.48 29.18 -23.32
C ALA A 675 -24.54 29.48 -24.39
N SER A 676 -24.29 28.96 -25.59
CA SER A 676 -25.27 28.99 -26.70
C SER A 676 -26.54 28.22 -26.31
N GLU A 677 -27.70 28.65 -26.84
CA GLU A 677 -28.99 27.98 -26.59
C GLU A 677 -29.00 26.50 -26.96
N THR A 678 -28.15 26.13 -27.95
CA THR A 678 -28.00 24.75 -28.38
C THR A 678 -26.54 24.39 -28.59
N ALA A 679 -26.21 23.12 -28.41
CA ALA A 679 -24.93 22.53 -28.76
C ALA A 679 -25.14 21.12 -29.31
N THR A 680 -24.14 20.63 -30.02
CA THR A 680 -24.12 19.24 -30.50
C THR A 680 -23.01 18.49 -29.77
N LEU A 681 -23.38 17.51 -28.95
CA LEU A 681 -22.45 16.56 -28.37
C LEU A 681 -22.25 15.39 -29.36
N THR A 682 -21.03 15.17 -29.75
CA THR A 682 -20.63 14.02 -30.55
C THR A 682 -19.91 13.02 -29.68
N VAL A 683 -20.41 11.79 -29.59
CA VAL A 683 -19.78 10.69 -28.83
C VAL A 683 -19.39 9.59 -29.82
N THR A 684 -18.14 9.13 -29.70
CA THR A 684 -17.59 8.06 -30.53
C THR A 684 -17.13 6.93 -29.68
N ALA A 685 -17.53 5.70 -29.98
CA ALA A 685 -17.02 4.48 -29.40
C ALA A 685 -16.24 3.68 -30.45
N THR A 686 -14.99 3.32 -30.14
CA THR A 686 -14.10 2.59 -31.04
C THR A 686 -13.53 1.37 -30.31
N SER A 687 -13.59 0.21 -30.95
CA SER A 687 -12.95 -1.00 -30.42
C SER A 687 -11.44 -0.81 -30.33
N GLU A 688 -10.87 -1.12 -29.16
CA GLU A 688 -9.43 -1.12 -28.92
C GLU A 688 -8.70 -2.23 -29.73
N THR A 689 -9.43 -3.26 -30.12
CA THR A 689 -8.89 -4.39 -30.89
C THR A 689 -9.05 -4.23 -32.40
N ASP A 690 -10.03 -3.46 -32.86
CA ASP A 690 -10.28 -3.17 -34.27
C ASP A 690 -10.72 -1.71 -34.47
N PRO A 691 -9.82 -0.80 -34.86
CA PRO A 691 -10.17 0.61 -35.07
C PRO A 691 -11.22 0.87 -36.12
N ASP A 692 -11.48 -0.08 -37.05
CA ASP A 692 -12.52 0.04 -38.04
C ASP A 692 -13.92 -0.22 -37.46
N ALA A 693 -13.99 -0.91 -36.33
CA ALA A 693 -15.22 -1.11 -35.55
C ALA A 693 -15.48 0.13 -34.68
N THR A 694 -15.94 1.20 -35.32
CA THR A 694 -16.24 2.49 -34.68
C THR A 694 -17.67 2.91 -34.98
N VAL A 695 -18.29 3.60 -34.05
CA VAL A 695 -19.62 4.18 -34.15
C VAL A 695 -19.64 5.57 -33.54
N THR A 696 -20.35 6.48 -34.16
CA THR A 696 -20.50 7.87 -33.69
C THR A 696 -21.97 8.24 -33.64
N VAL A 697 -22.37 8.93 -32.58
CA VAL A 697 -23.74 9.48 -32.42
C VAL A 697 -23.62 10.97 -32.06
N GLU A 698 -24.52 11.77 -32.64
CA GLU A 698 -24.70 13.18 -32.32
C GLU A 698 -25.94 13.36 -31.45
N VAL A 699 -25.81 14.11 -30.37
CA VAL A 699 -26.87 14.43 -29.41
C VAL A 699 -27.07 15.94 -29.37
N GLU A 700 -28.30 16.42 -29.69
CA GLU A 700 -28.64 17.83 -29.52
C GLU A 700 -28.80 18.16 -28.03
N LEU A 701 -28.00 19.08 -27.53
CA LEU A 701 -28.12 19.66 -26.19
C LEU A 701 -28.84 21.02 -26.28
N LYS A 702 -29.61 21.34 -25.22
CA LYS A 702 -30.31 22.64 -25.13
C LYS A 702 -30.04 23.22 -23.73
N SER A 703 -29.67 24.50 -23.66
CA SER A 703 -29.49 25.15 -22.37
C SER A 703 -30.76 25.15 -21.50
N ALA A 704 -31.95 25.15 -22.14
CA ALA A 704 -33.21 24.99 -21.45
C ALA A 704 -33.54 23.54 -21.03
N SER A 705 -32.80 22.52 -21.48
CA SER A 705 -33.03 21.11 -21.13
C SER A 705 -32.30 20.68 -19.87
N VAL A 706 -31.60 21.60 -19.21
CA VAL A 706 -30.98 21.40 -17.91
C VAL A 706 -31.91 21.80 -16.75
N ASP A 707 -33.21 22.10 -17.02
CA ASP A 707 -34.19 22.33 -15.99
C ASP A 707 -34.50 21.05 -15.22
N VAL A 708 -34.18 21.00 -13.95
CA VAL A 708 -34.40 19.85 -13.08
C VAL A 708 -35.89 19.72 -12.74
N ALA A 709 -36.47 18.57 -13.05
CA ALA A 709 -37.88 18.27 -12.83
C ALA A 709 -38.10 16.86 -12.26
N TYR A 710 -39.17 16.65 -11.50
CA TYR A 710 -39.51 15.37 -10.89
C TYR A 710 -39.69 14.22 -11.88
N ASP A 711 -40.23 14.49 -13.08
CA ASP A 711 -40.41 13.46 -14.10
C ASP A 711 -39.04 13.04 -14.72
N ASN A 712 -38.14 13.98 -14.85
CA ASN A 712 -36.76 13.75 -15.26
C ASN A 712 -36.02 12.88 -14.24
N ALA A 713 -36.11 13.22 -12.96
CA ALA A 713 -35.53 12.44 -11.86
C ALA A 713 -36.07 10.99 -11.79
N ARG A 714 -37.37 10.79 -12.04
CA ARG A 714 -37.97 9.46 -12.10
C ARG A 714 -37.44 8.65 -13.30
N GLY A 715 -37.24 9.28 -14.43
CA GLY A 715 -36.66 8.68 -15.62
C GLY A 715 -35.23 8.17 -15.31
N LEU A 716 -34.39 9.03 -14.71
CA LEU A 716 -33.03 8.69 -14.34
C LEU A 716 -32.98 7.52 -13.34
N LEU A 717 -33.84 7.51 -12.30
CA LEU A 717 -33.96 6.38 -11.40
C LEU A 717 -34.32 5.07 -12.09
N ALA A 718 -35.19 5.13 -13.10
CA ALA A 718 -35.59 3.96 -13.86
C ALA A 718 -34.41 3.42 -14.70
N ASP A 719 -33.63 4.30 -15.33
CA ASP A 719 -32.45 3.91 -16.10
C ASP A 719 -31.36 3.33 -15.22
N TYR A 720 -31.08 3.96 -14.06
CA TYR A 720 -30.13 3.41 -13.09
C TYR A 720 -30.56 2.04 -12.56
N ARG A 721 -31.88 1.82 -12.40
CA ARG A 721 -32.41 0.50 -12.04
C ARG A 721 -32.26 -0.52 -13.17
N ALA A 722 -32.51 -0.11 -14.41
CA ALA A 722 -32.37 -0.97 -15.58
C ALA A 722 -30.92 -1.36 -15.86
N GLY A 723 -29.99 -0.43 -15.62
CA GLY A 723 -28.55 -0.66 -15.72
C GLY A 723 -27.92 -1.47 -14.56
N GLY A 724 -28.73 -1.80 -13.52
CA GLY A 724 -28.21 -2.58 -12.39
C GLY A 724 -27.52 -1.78 -11.29
N PHE A 725 -27.40 -0.45 -11.44
CA PHE A 725 -26.73 0.43 -10.46
C PHE A 725 -27.55 0.67 -9.19
N LEU A 726 -28.84 0.44 -9.24
CA LEU A 726 -29.74 0.46 -8.08
C LEU A 726 -30.39 -0.91 -7.88
N THR A 727 -30.42 -1.38 -6.66
CA THR A 727 -31.25 -2.52 -6.28
C THR A 727 -32.73 -2.15 -6.36
N GLN A 728 -33.62 -3.14 -6.43
CA GLN A 728 -35.05 -2.88 -6.42
C GLN A 728 -35.52 -2.14 -5.16
N GLY A 729 -34.89 -2.43 -4.01
CA GLY A 729 -35.19 -1.79 -2.74
C GLY A 729 -34.79 -0.32 -2.71
N GLU A 730 -33.58 0.01 -3.19
CA GLU A 730 -33.09 1.37 -3.31
C GLU A 730 -33.97 2.19 -4.25
N HIS A 731 -34.19 1.70 -5.46
CA HIS A 731 -35.08 2.37 -6.44
C HIS A 731 -36.46 2.68 -5.85
N GLN A 732 -37.09 1.71 -5.16
CA GLN A 732 -38.42 1.93 -4.59
C GLN A 732 -38.39 2.98 -3.47
N ARG A 733 -37.39 2.97 -2.60
CA ARG A 733 -37.23 3.95 -1.51
C ARG A 733 -36.99 5.36 -2.03
N LEU A 734 -36.06 5.51 -2.97
CA LEU A 734 -35.76 6.78 -3.61
C LEU A 734 -36.97 7.34 -4.35
N LYS A 735 -37.62 6.52 -5.21
CA LYS A 735 -38.82 6.93 -5.92
C LYS A 735 -39.94 7.37 -4.99
N ALA A 736 -40.14 6.69 -3.85
CA ALA A 736 -41.15 7.09 -2.87
C ALA A 736 -40.89 8.47 -2.28
N GLN A 737 -39.64 8.86 -2.02
CA GLN A 737 -39.32 10.20 -1.54
C GLN A 737 -39.55 11.28 -2.61
N LEU A 738 -39.21 11.00 -3.88
CA LEU A 738 -39.55 11.90 -5.00
C LEU A 738 -41.05 12.10 -5.14
N ASP A 739 -41.85 11.03 -5.06
CA ASP A 739 -43.31 11.07 -5.15
C ASP A 739 -43.97 11.82 -3.96
N ILE A 740 -43.31 11.85 -2.79
CA ILE A 740 -43.71 12.66 -1.64
C ILE A 740 -43.35 14.13 -1.85
N ALA A 741 -42.14 14.42 -2.31
CA ALA A 741 -41.67 15.79 -2.55
C ALA A 741 -42.52 16.48 -3.61
N ASP A 742 -42.79 15.83 -4.75
CA ASP A 742 -43.58 16.32 -5.87
C ASP A 742 -45.05 16.65 -5.48
N ARG A 743 -45.60 15.99 -4.46
CA ARG A 743 -46.97 16.24 -3.99
C ARG A 743 -47.06 17.21 -2.82
N ALA A 744 -45.93 17.52 -2.21
CA ALA A 744 -45.82 18.43 -1.08
C ALA A 744 -45.43 19.83 -1.56
N SER A 745 -45.45 20.79 -0.66
CA SER A 745 -44.92 22.14 -0.91
C SER A 745 -44.16 22.66 0.33
N GLY A 746 -43.23 23.57 0.10
CA GLY A 746 -42.40 24.21 1.11
C GLY A 746 -41.71 23.17 2.01
N ARG A 747 -41.75 23.36 3.33
CA ARG A 747 -41.07 22.48 4.30
C ARG A 747 -41.40 20.97 4.16
N GLY A 748 -42.52 20.61 3.53
CA GLY A 748 -42.89 19.23 3.29
C GLY A 748 -42.06 18.61 2.15
N ALA A 749 -41.90 19.33 1.07
CA ALA A 749 -41.05 18.98 -0.05
C ALA A 749 -39.57 18.96 0.36
N GLU A 750 -39.11 20.04 1.03
CA GLU A 750 -37.73 20.12 1.54
C GLU A 750 -37.33 18.88 2.35
N ARG A 751 -38.13 18.47 3.32
CA ARG A 751 -37.85 17.29 4.13
C ARG A 751 -37.84 15.95 3.34
N ALA A 752 -38.63 15.87 2.29
CA ALA A 752 -38.65 14.68 1.45
C ALA A 752 -37.38 14.63 0.57
N LEU A 753 -36.93 15.77 0.06
CA LEU A 753 -35.68 15.91 -0.70
C LEU A 753 -34.45 15.70 0.20
N GLU A 754 -34.43 16.21 1.43
CA GLU A 754 -33.38 15.91 2.41
C GLU A 754 -33.23 14.39 2.63
N ARG A 755 -34.37 13.67 2.74
CA ARG A 755 -34.35 12.20 2.89
C ARG A 755 -33.94 11.50 1.61
N PHE A 756 -34.31 12.04 0.46
CA PHE A 756 -33.89 11.52 -0.84
C PHE A 756 -32.36 11.65 -0.98
N ALA A 757 -31.79 12.82 -0.66
CA ALA A 757 -30.35 13.05 -0.65
C ALA A 757 -29.62 12.07 0.28
N THR A 758 -30.05 11.95 1.55
CA THR A 758 -29.46 10.99 2.49
C THR A 758 -29.53 9.55 1.98
N MET A 759 -30.67 9.15 1.38
CA MET A 759 -30.79 7.80 0.78
C MET A 759 -29.93 7.65 -0.47
N SER A 760 -29.66 8.72 -1.20
CA SER A 760 -28.77 8.73 -2.36
C SER A 760 -27.32 8.61 -1.93
N GLU A 761 -26.92 9.26 -0.82
CA GLU A 761 -25.62 9.06 -0.18
C GLU A 761 -25.41 7.58 0.25
N ASP A 762 -26.48 6.93 0.74
CA ASP A 762 -26.45 5.49 1.09
C ASP A 762 -26.25 4.56 -0.14
N VAL A 763 -26.50 5.07 -1.36
CA VAL A 763 -26.25 4.33 -2.62
C VAL A 763 -24.78 4.35 -2.98
N ALA A 764 -24.04 5.37 -2.49
CA ALA A 764 -22.62 5.53 -2.80
C ALA A 764 -21.86 4.22 -2.49
N GLY A 765 -20.91 3.94 -3.36
CA GLY A 765 -20.04 2.79 -3.29
C GLY A 765 -18.72 3.14 -3.95
N THR A 766 -18.25 2.27 -4.79
CA THR A 766 -17.08 2.47 -5.66
C THR A 766 -17.53 2.49 -7.13
N GLY A 767 -16.68 2.98 -8.01
CA GLY A 767 -16.92 2.98 -9.45
C GLY A 767 -18.20 3.71 -9.86
N ALA A 768 -18.96 3.12 -10.78
CA ALA A 768 -20.18 3.71 -11.33
C ALA A 768 -21.23 4.08 -10.26
N ARG A 769 -21.28 3.40 -9.12
CA ARG A 769 -22.23 3.75 -8.03
C ARG A 769 -21.91 5.10 -7.38
N THR A 770 -20.65 5.52 -7.37
CA THR A 770 -20.24 6.86 -6.92
C THR A 770 -20.89 7.95 -7.78
N LEU A 771 -20.88 7.77 -9.10
CA LEU A 771 -21.56 8.69 -10.03
C LEU A 771 -23.07 8.72 -9.83
N VAL A 772 -23.69 7.57 -9.62
CA VAL A 772 -25.13 7.47 -9.36
C VAL A 772 -25.50 8.25 -8.11
N SER A 773 -24.77 8.05 -7.03
CA SER A 773 -24.96 8.79 -5.78
C SER A 773 -24.80 10.29 -5.97
N ALA A 774 -23.71 10.75 -6.58
CA ALA A 774 -23.43 12.16 -6.81
C ALA A 774 -24.51 12.85 -7.64
N ALA A 775 -24.94 12.22 -8.75
CA ALA A 775 -26.01 12.74 -9.60
C ALA A 775 -27.35 12.86 -8.85
N LEU A 776 -27.70 11.87 -8.03
CA LEU A 776 -28.96 11.88 -7.26
C LEU A 776 -28.93 12.89 -6.10
N VAL A 777 -27.78 13.09 -5.46
CA VAL A 777 -27.59 14.12 -4.41
C VAL A 777 -27.69 15.52 -5.03
N SER A 778 -27.02 15.75 -6.17
CA SER A 778 -27.12 17.01 -6.90
C SER A 778 -28.55 17.31 -7.35
N LEU A 779 -29.25 16.31 -7.90
CA LEU A 779 -30.68 16.41 -8.21
C LEU A 779 -31.53 16.83 -7.03
N ALA A 780 -31.28 16.29 -5.85
CA ALA A 780 -32.05 16.63 -4.65
C ALA A 780 -31.96 18.11 -4.26
N ALA A 781 -30.80 18.72 -4.51
CA ALA A 781 -30.56 20.13 -4.22
C ALA A 781 -31.31 21.08 -5.17
N GLU A 782 -31.58 20.65 -6.41
CA GLU A 782 -32.12 21.49 -7.48
C GLU A 782 -33.63 21.27 -7.72
N LEU A 783 -34.22 20.18 -7.18
CA LEU A 783 -35.65 19.90 -7.39
C LEU A 783 -36.54 20.98 -6.72
N PRO A 784 -37.60 21.46 -7.43
CA PRO A 784 -38.46 22.53 -6.91
C PRO A 784 -39.22 22.11 -5.65
N THR A 785 -39.33 23.00 -4.71
CA THR A 785 -40.06 22.81 -3.42
C THR A 785 -41.37 23.59 -3.33
N ASP A 786 -41.77 24.30 -4.40
CA ASP A 786 -42.93 25.19 -4.45
C ASP A 786 -44.28 24.49 -4.60
#